data_f8880a4685172b79c464270bf75d2af4
#
_entry.id   f8880a4685172b79c464270bf75d2af4
#
_cell.length_a   1.000
_cell.length_b   1.000
_cell.length_c   1.000
_cell.angle_alpha   90.00
_cell.angle_beta   90.00
_cell.angle_gamma   90.00
#
_symmetry.space_group_name_H-M   'P 1'
#
loop_
_entity.id
_entity.type
_entity.pdbx_description
1 polymer ?
#
loop_
_entity_poly.entity_id
_entity_poly.type
_entity_poly.pdbx_seq_one_letter_code
_entity_poly.pdbx_strand_id
1 'polypeptide(L)'
;MKRFLLSILSLLCIASSYAISLNGVEYTIDTLSMFPAGPGTTYYELRLLRADNGKGRLDAFLLAVDTRDPYVKVEQVLGTGKITGTETPSKMATRSTTENKIFFAGANGDFFTTQDDQSTSAYHEVGLPVSTTIVNNEYAHTPIANRTKRRLGAIDADGKGITANKHSISMNLVLADTTLEIKHANYLRKDNELVLYNIHNGTTTATNAYGTEVQIQLMDGEKWQTSGIMRAKVTKVEDQVGSMPLDKDHAVLSGHGTMATELLKLKVGDEITLDFEIKFDDELVNIAQAIGSDNYTQILVNGKVAQDGFWNELHPRTGFGASYTRDTVYMLVVDGRGVSTGCTTKVLAEILQHYGAYNAVNWDGGGSSCVYVRPLGPMNNGSDGQERACGNGMFAVAQVPETDNNIVAIAPYMPNYYLPRYGVAAPQFLGYNKYGVLVETNVTGVQLSCDPQVGEILPDGRFLASGENGGKLTATWGSVTTDLDVRIVTSAPISIRLDSVLCDALHPYKVEVLGTVGNNTVEVLADALEWESLDPSIATVNEKGEVTGVKNGRVIVVGTLGEFSDSIIVDVEVAEANQIVWDDFRNAASWEVTGSPTSFNPSLSVPQDASAPVTLNFTYGSGRNKFLQLSKDSLLYSLPEKVLVPMTSNAVFEKVIVMIRANNSTTTEQITFLNVAANEEHVLEIDVKERFGNDVAIYPLQFLSVKMIPTTGTPNGACYVTLPGIIEVFAEGTTDVDNITSSQSTTLKYIKNGSLYIQTSNKTYDVLGQQVTK
;
A
#
# COMPACT_ATOMS: atom_id res chain seq x y z
N MET A 1 14.93 0.29 30.01
CA MET A 1 13.99 1.40 29.99
C MET A 1 14.66 2.77 29.75
N LYS A 2 15.51 3.30 30.63
CA LYS A 2 16.13 4.63 30.40
C LYS A 2 16.98 4.76 29.13
N ARG A 3 17.62 3.70 28.63
CA ARG A 3 18.41 3.74 27.37
C ARG A 3 17.55 3.66 26.12
N PHE A 4 16.40 2.97 26.15
CA PHE A 4 15.44 2.94 25.04
C PHE A 4 14.77 4.30 24.84
N LEU A 5 14.40 4.98 25.94
CA LEU A 5 13.91 6.38 25.90
C LEU A 5 15.01 7.37 25.47
N LEU A 6 16.30 7.14 25.80
CA LEU A 6 17.40 8.02 25.37
C LEU A 6 17.71 7.91 23.87
N SER A 7 17.53 6.74 23.23
CA SER A 7 17.70 6.60 21.79
C SER A 7 16.59 7.31 20.99
N ILE A 8 15.40 7.42 21.54
CA ILE A 8 14.31 8.23 20.97
C ILE A 8 14.58 9.73 21.18
N LEU A 9 15.23 10.11 22.29
CA LEU A 9 15.47 11.51 22.64
C LEU A 9 16.67 12.16 21.90
N SER A 10 17.58 11.37 21.33
CA SER A 10 18.76 11.91 20.62
C SER A 10 18.54 12.23 19.14
N LEU A 11 17.37 11.90 18.59
CA LEU A 11 16.96 12.24 17.22
C LEU A 11 15.91 13.36 17.16
N LEU A 12 15.94 14.28 18.12
CA LEU A 12 15.19 15.55 18.04
C LEU A 12 15.81 16.46 16.96
N CYS A 13 15.82 15.99 15.71
CA CYS A 13 15.93 16.86 14.55
C CYS A 13 14.56 17.39 14.21
N ILE A 14 14.27 18.55 14.74
CA ILE A 14 13.44 19.64 14.23
C ILE A 14 12.85 19.31 12.85
N ALA A 15 11.63 18.81 12.81
CA ALA A 15 10.86 18.75 11.57
C ALA A 15 10.23 20.14 11.32
N SER A 16 11.05 21.09 10.88
CA SER A 16 10.60 22.14 10.00
C SER A 16 10.52 21.54 8.61
N SER A 17 9.64 22.00 7.73
CA SER A 17 9.71 21.68 6.30
C SER A 17 11.08 22.16 5.79
N TYR A 18 12.08 21.28 5.83
CA TYR A 18 13.41 21.60 5.33
C TYR A 18 13.38 21.53 3.81
N ALA A 19 13.80 22.60 3.17
CA ALA A 19 14.13 22.55 1.78
C ALA A 19 15.43 21.73 1.62
N ILE A 20 15.42 20.75 0.75
CA ILE A 20 16.61 20.02 0.30
C ILE A 20 16.82 20.29 -1.18
N SER A 21 18.06 20.59 -1.56
CA SER A 21 18.42 20.74 -2.96
C SER A 21 18.81 19.38 -3.55
N LEU A 22 18.02 18.87 -4.47
CA LEU A 22 18.26 17.60 -5.15
C LEU A 22 18.51 17.87 -6.64
N ASN A 23 19.74 17.56 -7.08
CA ASN A 23 20.20 17.84 -8.45
C ASN A 23 19.95 19.30 -8.88
N GLY A 24 20.12 20.24 -7.95
CA GLY A 24 19.92 21.67 -8.18
C GLY A 24 18.46 22.13 -8.21
N VAL A 25 17.52 21.29 -7.82
CA VAL A 25 16.10 21.62 -7.65
C VAL A 25 15.77 21.55 -6.16
N GLU A 26 15.10 22.60 -5.65
CA GLU A 26 14.64 22.64 -4.26
C GLU A 26 13.38 21.80 -4.06
N TYR A 27 13.38 21.00 -3.00
CA TYR A 27 12.24 20.19 -2.57
C TYR A 27 11.91 20.49 -1.11
N THR A 28 10.64 20.51 -0.77
CA THR A 28 10.18 20.41 0.61
C THR A 28 10.05 18.95 1.01
N ILE A 29 10.43 18.60 2.24
CA ILE A 29 10.30 17.26 2.79
C ILE A 29 9.15 17.24 3.79
N ASP A 30 8.15 16.41 3.55
CA ASP A 30 7.13 16.05 4.52
C ASP A 30 7.43 14.66 5.06
N THR A 31 7.53 14.53 6.38
CA THR A 31 7.63 13.24 7.05
C THR A 31 6.22 12.74 7.35
N LEU A 32 5.77 11.73 6.59
CA LEU A 32 4.43 11.16 6.70
C LEU A 32 4.31 10.18 7.87
N SER A 33 5.40 9.46 8.15
CA SER A 33 5.51 8.63 9.36
C SER A 33 6.96 8.52 9.81
N MET A 34 7.17 8.36 11.12
CA MET A 34 8.50 8.13 11.70
C MET A 34 8.33 7.38 13.01
N PHE A 35 8.83 6.16 13.08
CA PHE A 35 8.70 5.34 14.28
C PHE A 35 9.86 4.33 14.41
N PRO A 36 10.11 3.77 15.61
CA PRO A 36 11.03 2.66 15.79
C PRO A 36 10.50 1.41 15.07
N ALA A 37 11.16 0.95 14.02
CA ALA A 37 10.78 -0.30 13.34
C ALA A 37 11.12 -1.54 14.17
N GLY A 38 12.08 -1.40 15.10
CA GLY A 38 12.57 -2.44 15.99
C GLY A 38 13.80 -1.96 16.77
N PRO A 39 14.56 -2.85 17.43
CA PRO A 39 15.76 -2.48 18.18
C PRO A 39 16.72 -1.64 17.32
N GLY A 40 17.17 -0.51 17.84
CA GLY A 40 18.15 0.34 17.17
C GLY A 40 17.75 0.85 15.77
N THR A 41 16.51 0.66 15.33
CA THR A 41 16.12 0.93 13.95
C THR A 41 14.95 1.91 13.88
N THR A 42 15.14 2.99 13.13
CA THR A 42 14.07 3.97 12.85
C THR A 42 13.66 3.87 11.38
N TYR A 43 12.36 3.84 11.16
CA TYR A 43 11.73 3.94 9.85
C TYR A 43 11.23 5.36 9.61
N TYR A 44 11.38 5.84 8.37
CA TYR A 44 10.85 7.11 7.88
C TYR A 44 10.09 6.90 6.58
N GLU A 45 8.92 7.49 6.48
CA GLU A 45 8.18 7.67 5.24
C GLU A 45 8.18 9.15 4.90
N LEU A 46 8.71 9.47 3.73
CA LEU A 46 9.01 10.83 3.30
C LEU A 46 8.32 11.13 1.98
N ARG A 47 7.73 12.30 1.91
CA ARG A 47 7.24 12.89 0.66
C ARG A 47 8.03 14.13 0.34
N LEU A 48 8.65 14.15 -0.83
CA LEU A 48 9.42 15.29 -1.31
C LEU A 48 8.67 15.92 -2.48
N LEU A 49 8.35 17.21 -2.35
CA LEU A 49 7.64 17.98 -3.36
C LEU A 49 8.50 19.13 -3.85
N ARG A 50 8.48 19.37 -5.16
CA ARG A 50 9.26 20.44 -5.77
C ARG A 50 8.73 21.81 -5.33
N ALA A 51 9.62 22.67 -4.88
CA ALA A 51 9.27 24.03 -4.42
C ALA A 51 8.95 25.00 -5.59
N ASP A 52 9.33 24.65 -6.82
CA ASP A 52 9.10 25.49 -8.02
C ASP A 52 7.73 25.26 -8.69
N ASN A 53 6.78 24.59 -8.01
CA ASN A 53 5.50 24.15 -8.54
C ASN A 53 5.62 23.25 -9.80
N GLY A 54 6.82 22.75 -10.08
CA GLY A 54 7.07 21.78 -11.14
C GLY A 54 6.35 20.46 -10.83
N LYS A 55 5.92 19.78 -11.89
CA LYS A 55 5.38 18.44 -11.74
C LYS A 55 6.48 17.50 -11.30
N GLY A 56 6.27 16.80 -10.20
CA GLY A 56 7.16 15.77 -9.69
C GLY A 56 7.10 15.66 -8.18
N ARG A 57 6.80 14.46 -7.71
CA ARG A 57 6.77 14.06 -6.31
C ARG A 57 7.69 12.85 -6.17
N LEU A 58 8.45 12.81 -5.08
CA LEU A 58 9.20 11.63 -4.67
C LEU A 58 8.62 11.10 -3.37
N ASP A 59 8.27 9.84 -3.33
CA ASP A 59 7.98 9.11 -2.10
C ASP A 59 9.20 8.26 -1.77
N ALA A 60 9.76 8.47 -0.59
CA ALA A 60 10.99 7.83 -0.15
C ALA A 60 10.81 7.18 1.23
N PHE A 61 11.42 6.03 1.42
CA PHE A 61 11.27 5.17 2.59
C PHE A 61 12.64 4.79 3.09
N LEU A 62 12.97 5.21 4.30
CA LEU A 62 14.32 5.06 4.87
C LEU A 62 14.27 4.20 6.14
N LEU A 63 15.17 3.24 6.22
CA LEU A 63 15.54 2.54 7.44
C LEU A 63 16.92 3.04 7.87
N ALA A 64 17.02 3.56 9.09
CA ALA A 64 18.28 3.91 9.75
C ALA A 64 18.52 2.95 10.90
N VAL A 65 19.57 2.12 10.80
CA VAL A 65 19.90 1.05 11.74
C VAL A 65 21.14 1.43 12.53
N ASP A 66 21.01 1.66 13.82
CA ASP A 66 22.13 1.87 14.76
C ASP A 66 22.65 0.51 15.24
N THR A 67 23.75 0.04 14.67
CA THR A 67 24.33 -1.28 15.00
C THR A 67 24.97 -1.36 16.38
N ARG A 68 25.01 -0.26 17.15
CA ARG A 68 25.44 -0.25 18.57
C ARG A 68 24.38 -0.78 19.51
N ASP A 69 23.12 -0.87 19.08
CA ASP A 69 22.07 -1.49 19.88
C ASP A 69 22.41 -2.98 20.05
N PRO A 70 22.46 -3.50 21.30
CA PRO A 70 22.90 -4.87 21.56
C PRO A 70 21.95 -5.94 21.01
N TYR A 71 20.71 -5.57 20.68
CA TYR A 71 19.70 -6.49 20.18
C TYR A 71 19.53 -6.45 18.66
N VAL A 72 20.23 -5.58 17.94
CA VAL A 72 20.15 -5.52 16.47
C VAL A 72 21.40 -6.06 15.80
N LYS A 73 21.19 -6.78 14.70
CA LYS A 73 22.20 -7.16 13.71
C LYS A 73 21.68 -6.79 12.31
N VAL A 74 22.59 -6.68 11.36
CA VAL A 74 22.22 -6.52 9.94
C VAL A 74 22.70 -7.75 9.20
N GLU A 75 21.75 -8.49 8.58
CA GLU A 75 22.04 -9.76 7.91
C GLU A 75 21.42 -9.81 6.53
N GLN A 76 22.11 -10.47 5.63
CA GLN A 76 21.62 -10.77 4.29
C GLN A 76 20.81 -12.07 4.29
N VAL A 77 19.77 -12.12 3.47
CA VAL A 77 18.98 -13.33 3.19
C VAL A 77 18.96 -13.58 1.69
N LEU A 78 19.25 -14.81 1.28
CA LEU A 78 19.13 -15.26 -0.10
C LEU A 78 17.69 -15.68 -0.41
N GLY A 79 17.22 -15.44 -1.63
CA GLY A 79 15.94 -15.93 -2.11
C GLY A 79 15.88 -17.45 -2.04
N THR A 80 14.84 -17.99 -1.43
CA THR A 80 14.67 -19.43 -1.16
C THR A 80 15.81 -20.10 -0.37
N GLY A 81 16.71 -19.30 0.24
CA GLY A 81 17.83 -19.79 1.07
C GLY A 81 19.06 -20.25 0.28
N LYS A 82 19.13 -20.03 -1.03
CA LYS A 82 20.26 -20.37 -1.89
C LYS A 82 20.51 -19.29 -2.93
N ILE A 83 21.69 -19.33 -3.57
CA ILE A 83 22.08 -18.32 -4.58
C ILE A 83 21.23 -18.36 -5.86
N THR A 84 20.59 -19.49 -6.15
CA THR A 84 19.68 -19.64 -7.30
C THR A 84 18.25 -19.75 -6.80
N GLY A 85 17.49 -18.71 -6.94
CA GLY A 85 16.11 -18.66 -6.47
C GLY A 85 15.70 -17.23 -6.14
N THR A 86 14.42 -16.98 -6.22
CA THR A 86 13.85 -15.66 -5.93
C THR A 86 12.73 -15.80 -4.91
N GLU A 87 12.64 -14.82 -4.03
CA GLU A 87 11.61 -14.72 -3.00
C GLU A 87 11.35 -13.24 -2.70
N THR A 88 10.11 -12.88 -2.32
CA THR A 88 9.86 -11.49 -1.93
C THR A 88 10.56 -11.14 -0.61
N PRO A 89 11.02 -9.90 -0.40
CA PRO A 89 11.63 -9.48 0.86
C PRO A 89 10.80 -9.84 2.09
N SER A 90 9.48 -9.67 2.04
CA SER A 90 8.58 -10.07 3.14
C SER A 90 8.62 -11.58 3.45
N LYS A 91 8.67 -12.42 2.41
CA LYS A 91 8.80 -13.88 2.58
C LYS A 91 10.19 -14.28 3.06
N MET A 92 11.26 -13.65 2.53
CA MET A 92 12.63 -13.84 3.04
C MET A 92 12.69 -13.59 4.55
N ALA A 93 12.16 -12.46 5.00
CA ALA A 93 12.10 -12.10 6.42
C ALA A 93 11.30 -13.11 7.24
N THR A 94 10.12 -13.50 6.75
CA THR A 94 9.24 -14.46 7.44
C THR A 94 9.88 -15.84 7.57
N ARG A 95 10.45 -16.37 6.49
CA ARG A 95 11.13 -17.67 6.47
C ARG A 95 12.36 -17.72 7.37
N SER A 96 13.11 -16.61 7.44
CA SER A 96 14.35 -16.54 8.21
C SER A 96 14.12 -16.23 9.69
N THR A 97 12.92 -15.78 10.05
CA THR A 97 12.55 -15.49 11.44
C THR A 97 12.38 -16.79 12.25
N THR A 98 13.02 -16.82 13.41
CA THR A 98 12.88 -17.86 14.44
C THR A 98 12.47 -17.22 15.76
N GLU A 99 12.27 -18.03 16.79
CA GLU A 99 11.81 -17.58 18.11
C GLU A 99 12.66 -16.43 18.70
N ASN A 100 13.98 -16.51 18.59
CA ASN A 100 14.91 -15.55 19.19
C ASN A 100 15.65 -14.68 18.16
N LYS A 101 15.33 -14.85 16.88
CA LYS A 101 15.97 -14.14 15.76
C LYS A 101 14.89 -13.66 14.79
N ILE A 102 14.56 -12.40 14.87
CA ILE A 102 13.42 -11.82 14.17
C ILE A 102 13.92 -10.86 13.08
N PHE A 103 13.70 -11.19 11.82
CA PHE A 103 13.96 -10.31 10.68
C PHE A 103 12.81 -9.31 10.58
N PHE A 104 13.02 -8.10 11.12
CA PHE A 104 11.92 -7.18 11.37
C PHE A 104 11.84 -5.99 10.38
N ALA A 105 12.94 -5.62 9.73
CA ALA A 105 12.91 -4.57 8.70
C ALA A 105 14.02 -4.81 7.68
N GLY A 106 13.83 -4.40 6.43
CA GLY A 106 14.86 -4.58 5.40
C GLY A 106 14.43 -4.12 4.02
N ALA A 107 15.35 -4.29 3.06
CA ALA A 107 15.13 -3.95 1.67
C ALA A 107 15.68 -5.04 0.73
N ASN A 108 15.23 -4.99 -0.54
CA ASN A 108 15.82 -5.81 -1.61
C ASN A 108 17.31 -5.47 -1.82
N GLY A 109 18.04 -6.39 -2.43
CA GLY A 109 19.48 -6.31 -2.57
C GLY A 109 19.98 -6.19 -4.02
N ASP A 110 20.85 -7.14 -4.42
CA ASP A 110 21.58 -7.13 -5.70
C ASP A 110 20.66 -7.34 -6.91
N PHE A 111 21.14 -6.88 -8.05
CA PHE A 111 20.67 -7.36 -9.33
C PHE A 111 20.85 -8.88 -9.43
N PHE A 112 19.94 -9.54 -10.11
CA PHE A 112 19.97 -10.99 -10.26
C PHE A 112 19.56 -11.42 -11.67
N THR A 113 19.89 -12.65 -12.04
CA THR A 113 19.51 -13.23 -13.32
C THR A 113 17.99 -13.49 -13.33
N THR A 114 17.27 -12.88 -14.27
CA THR A 114 15.79 -12.97 -14.37
C THR A 114 15.30 -14.03 -15.34
N GLN A 115 16.18 -14.48 -16.24
CA GLN A 115 15.88 -15.52 -17.25
C GLN A 115 17.01 -16.54 -17.27
N ASP A 116 16.65 -17.81 -17.41
CA ASP A 116 17.61 -18.87 -17.69
C ASP A 116 18.11 -18.69 -19.13
N ASP A 117 19.33 -18.19 -19.29
CA ASP A 117 19.97 -18.03 -20.59
C ASP A 117 20.99 -19.16 -20.83
N GLN A 118 20.47 -20.27 -21.29
CA GLN A 118 21.31 -21.42 -21.67
C GLN A 118 22.12 -21.20 -22.97
N SER A 119 21.91 -20.07 -23.65
CA SER A 119 22.58 -19.77 -24.94
C SER A 119 24.04 -19.34 -24.76
N THR A 120 24.43 -18.93 -23.57
CA THR A 120 25.81 -18.58 -23.23
C THR A 120 26.41 -19.70 -22.38
N SER A 121 27.69 -20.03 -22.61
CA SER A 121 28.46 -21.00 -21.80
C SER A 121 28.71 -20.52 -20.33
N ALA A 122 27.98 -19.54 -19.85
CA ALA A 122 28.03 -19.01 -18.50
C ALA A 122 26.85 -19.54 -17.69
N TYR A 123 27.09 -19.71 -16.39
CA TYR A 123 26.08 -20.11 -15.42
C TYR A 123 25.07 -18.98 -15.21
N HIS A 124 23.82 -19.18 -15.65
CA HIS A 124 22.78 -18.16 -15.67
C HIS A 124 21.44 -18.70 -15.10
N GLU A 125 21.47 -19.27 -13.92
CA GLU A 125 20.22 -19.68 -13.26
C GLU A 125 19.45 -18.47 -12.71
N VAL A 126 18.12 -18.52 -12.79
CA VAL A 126 17.24 -17.49 -12.26
C VAL A 126 17.49 -17.28 -10.76
N GLY A 127 17.59 -16.03 -10.36
CA GLY A 127 17.85 -15.63 -8.96
C GLY A 127 19.34 -15.49 -8.63
N LEU A 128 20.26 -15.95 -9.51
CA LEU A 128 21.70 -15.84 -9.27
C LEU A 128 22.10 -14.35 -9.12
N PRO A 129 22.69 -13.96 -8.00
CA PRO A 129 23.21 -12.59 -7.81
C PRO A 129 24.28 -12.26 -8.87
N VAL A 130 24.27 -11.03 -9.33
CA VAL A 130 25.22 -10.61 -10.39
C VAL A 130 26.59 -10.27 -9.84
N SER A 131 26.69 -10.04 -8.53
CA SER A 131 27.91 -9.57 -7.87
C SER A 131 28.40 -10.54 -6.80
N THR A 132 29.52 -10.21 -6.17
CA THR A 132 30.00 -10.93 -4.99
C THR A 132 28.94 -10.88 -3.88
N THR A 133 28.63 -12.04 -3.34
CA THR A 133 27.64 -12.23 -2.30
C THR A 133 28.26 -12.97 -1.11
N ILE A 134 28.21 -12.36 0.08
CA ILE A 134 28.77 -12.92 1.32
C ILE A 134 27.64 -13.00 2.34
N VAL A 135 27.46 -14.19 2.92
CA VAL A 135 26.45 -14.48 3.94
C VAL A 135 27.11 -15.11 5.14
N ASN A 136 26.99 -14.49 6.32
CA ASN A 136 27.54 -15.01 7.59
C ASN A 136 29.02 -15.39 7.52
N ASN A 137 29.87 -14.50 6.96
CA ASN A 137 31.30 -14.68 6.75
C ASN A 137 31.69 -15.74 5.70
N GLU A 138 30.75 -16.27 4.94
CA GLU A 138 31.00 -17.23 3.88
C GLU A 138 30.78 -16.59 2.50
N TYR A 139 31.67 -16.92 1.56
CA TYR A 139 31.44 -16.58 0.15
C TYR A 139 30.26 -17.42 -0.39
N ALA A 140 29.08 -16.81 -0.43
CA ALA A 140 27.90 -17.44 -1.01
C ALA A 140 27.97 -17.44 -2.55
N HIS A 141 28.58 -16.41 -3.15
CA HIS A 141 28.79 -16.36 -4.60
C HIS A 141 29.95 -15.40 -4.92
N THR A 142 30.81 -15.82 -5.86
CA THR A 142 31.80 -14.95 -6.49
C THR A 142 31.58 -14.94 -8.01
N PRO A 143 31.35 -13.76 -8.62
CA PRO A 143 31.11 -13.66 -10.05
C PRO A 143 32.36 -13.90 -10.89
N ILE A 144 32.19 -14.00 -12.22
CA ILE A 144 33.30 -14.02 -13.18
C ILE A 144 34.11 -12.72 -13.12
N ALA A 145 35.41 -12.79 -13.48
CA ALA A 145 36.41 -11.73 -13.34
C ALA A 145 35.97 -10.33 -13.81
N ASN A 146 35.12 -10.23 -14.83
CA ASN A 146 34.61 -8.94 -15.32
C ASN A 146 33.59 -8.26 -14.39
N ARG A 147 33.03 -8.98 -13.43
CA ARG A 147 32.01 -8.49 -12.49
C ARG A 147 32.58 -8.18 -11.10
N THR A 148 33.86 -8.48 -10.84
CA THR A 148 34.56 -8.07 -9.60
C THR A 148 34.74 -6.55 -9.49
N LYS A 149 34.43 -5.80 -10.56
CA LYS A 149 34.48 -4.33 -10.58
C LYS A 149 33.23 -3.68 -9.98
N ARG A 150 32.21 -4.47 -9.63
CA ARG A 150 30.98 -3.94 -9.02
C ARG A 150 31.24 -3.49 -7.60
N ARG A 151 30.52 -2.45 -7.18
CA ARG A 151 30.60 -1.89 -5.82
C ARG A 151 29.90 -2.80 -4.85
N LEU A 152 30.28 -2.78 -3.60
CA LEU A 152 29.67 -3.56 -2.54
C LEU A 152 29.15 -2.65 -1.44
N GLY A 153 27.93 -2.93 -0.97
CA GLY A 153 27.43 -2.55 0.34
C GLY A 153 27.56 -3.74 1.28
N ALA A 154 28.17 -3.56 2.43
CA ALA A 154 28.57 -4.67 3.28
C ALA A 154 28.47 -4.35 4.77
N ILE A 155 28.45 -5.40 5.57
CA ILE A 155 28.63 -5.36 7.03
C ILE A 155 29.92 -6.13 7.32
N ASP A 156 30.85 -5.51 8.03
CA ASP A 156 32.10 -6.17 8.45
C ASP A 156 31.89 -7.15 9.62
N ALA A 157 32.92 -7.87 9.98
CA ALA A 157 32.88 -8.84 11.08
C ALA A 157 32.57 -8.22 12.45
N ASP A 158 32.78 -6.91 12.61
CA ASP A 158 32.43 -6.17 13.83
C ASP A 158 30.99 -5.65 13.82
N GLY A 159 30.21 -5.94 12.75
CA GLY A 159 28.83 -5.53 12.59
C GLY A 159 28.64 -4.10 12.09
N LYS A 160 29.68 -3.48 11.55
CA LYS A 160 29.67 -2.09 11.05
C LYS A 160 29.44 -2.02 9.55
N GLY A 161 28.70 -1.01 9.12
CA GLY A 161 28.48 -0.75 7.70
C GLY A 161 29.75 -0.32 6.96
N ILE A 162 29.99 -0.86 5.79
CA ILE A 162 31.11 -0.51 4.92
C ILE A 162 30.68 -0.58 3.46
N THR A 163 31.29 0.27 2.62
CA THR A 163 31.12 0.19 1.16
C THR A 163 32.50 0.17 0.50
N ALA A 164 32.59 -0.45 -0.66
CA ALA A 164 33.80 -0.48 -1.46
C ALA A 164 33.58 0.15 -2.83
N ASN A 165 34.50 1.04 -3.25
CA ASN A 165 34.55 1.53 -4.63
C ASN A 165 35.21 0.50 -5.57
N LYS A 166 36.15 -0.29 -5.07
CA LYS A 166 36.69 -1.49 -5.71
C LYS A 166 36.92 -2.58 -4.67
N HIS A 167 36.82 -3.81 -5.09
CA HIS A 167 37.23 -4.93 -4.24
C HIS A 167 38.00 -5.96 -5.05
N SER A 168 38.85 -6.72 -4.34
CA SER A 168 39.55 -7.87 -4.90
C SER A 168 39.44 -9.05 -3.94
N ILE A 169 39.34 -10.25 -4.50
CA ILE A 169 39.19 -11.50 -3.76
C ILE A 169 40.34 -12.43 -4.19
N SER A 170 40.98 -13.03 -3.22
CA SER A 170 41.91 -14.15 -3.41
C SER A 170 41.49 -15.27 -2.46
N MET A 171 41.33 -16.44 -3.01
CA MET A 171 41.00 -17.66 -2.26
C MET A 171 42.00 -18.74 -2.65
N ASN A 172 42.69 -19.30 -1.69
CA ASN A 172 43.75 -20.30 -1.93
C ASN A 172 43.55 -21.54 -1.05
N LEU A 173 43.76 -22.69 -1.66
CA LEU A 173 44.03 -23.95 -0.97
C LEU A 173 45.56 -24.13 -0.87
N VAL A 174 46.09 -24.10 0.34
CA VAL A 174 47.51 -24.29 0.62
C VAL A 174 47.77 -25.73 1.05
N LEU A 175 48.54 -26.43 0.25
CA LEU A 175 48.98 -27.80 0.49
C LEU A 175 50.49 -27.77 0.83
N ALA A 176 51.05 -28.90 1.28
CA ALA A 176 52.43 -28.97 1.71
C ALA A 176 53.45 -28.53 0.62
N ASP A 177 53.16 -28.87 -0.63
CA ASP A 177 54.10 -28.67 -1.75
C ASP A 177 53.62 -27.60 -2.75
N THR A 178 52.36 -27.14 -2.65
CA THR A 178 51.80 -26.22 -3.64
C THR A 178 50.63 -25.41 -3.07
N THR A 179 50.37 -24.27 -3.72
CA THR A 179 49.16 -23.47 -3.47
C THR A 179 48.30 -23.48 -4.71
N LEU A 180 47.03 -23.82 -4.57
CA LEU A 180 46.04 -23.87 -5.64
C LEU A 180 45.06 -22.74 -5.47
N GLU A 181 44.91 -21.94 -6.52
CA GLU A 181 43.93 -20.86 -6.55
C GLU A 181 42.47 -21.44 -6.64
N ILE A 182 41.61 -21.08 -5.71
CA ILE A 182 40.16 -21.33 -5.79
C ILE A 182 39.56 -20.17 -6.58
N LYS A 183 39.12 -20.46 -7.80
CA LYS A 183 38.66 -19.43 -8.75
C LYS A 183 37.32 -18.79 -8.36
N HIS A 184 36.42 -19.59 -7.83
CA HIS A 184 35.06 -19.16 -7.52
C HIS A 184 34.53 -19.86 -6.28
N ALA A 185 33.53 -19.24 -5.66
CA ALA A 185 32.63 -19.88 -4.72
C ALA A 185 31.23 -20.01 -5.35
N ASN A 186 30.67 -21.21 -5.30
CA ASN A 186 29.34 -21.57 -5.80
C ASN A 186 29.07 -21.03 -7.22
N TYR A 187 29.93 -21.46 -8.13
CA TYR A 187 29.85 -21.07 -9.55
C TYR A 187 30.22 -22.27 -10.45
N LEU A 188 29.99 -22.12 -11.75
CA LEU A 188 30.30 -23.16 -12.72
C LEU A 188 31.80 -23.53 -12.67
N ARG A 189 32.09 -24.82 -12.45
CA ARG A 189 33.43 -25.38 -12.55
C ARG A 189 33.82 -25.57 -14.02
N LYS A 190 34.83 -24.83 -14.48
CA LYS A 190 35.40 -24.94 -15.84
C LYS A 190 36.64 -25.80 -15.86
N ASP A 191 37.13 -26.03 -17.08
CA ASP A 191 38.36 -26.80 -17.30
C ASP A 191 39.55 -26.19 -16.57
N ASN A 192 40.27 -27.04 -15.81
CA ASN A 192 41.44 -26.67 -15.01
C ASN A 192 41.15 -25.61 -13.91
N GLU A 193 39.91 -25.49 -13.48
CA GLU A 193 39.55 -24.63 -12.35
C GLU A 193 39.24 -25.46 -11.09
N LEU A 194 39.50 -24.82 -9.94
CA LEU A 194 39.14 -25.24 -8.61
C LEU A 194 38.05 -24.31 -8.08
N VAL A 195 36.91 -24.86 -7.67
CA VAL A 195 35.76 -24.14 -7.17
C VAL A 195 35.38 -24.63 -5.78
N LEU A 196 35.07 -23.71 -4.88
CA LEU A 196 34.53 -23.99 -3.55
C LEU A 196 33.01 -24.01 -3.61
N TYR A 197 32.38 -25.09 -3.15
CA TYR A 197 30.94 -25.18 -2.95
C TYR A 197 30.59 -25.30 -1.48
N ASN A 198 29.56 -24.60 -1.06
CA ASN A 198 29.00 -24.66 0.28
C ASN A 198 27.47 -24.70 0.24
N ILE A 199 26.82 -24.69 1.40
CA ILE A 199 25.38 -24.84 1.55
C ILE A 199 24.56 -23.77 0.77
N HIS A 200 25.15 -22.60 0.49
CA HIS A 200 24.48 -21.54 -0.29
C HIS A 200 24.26 -21.92 -1.76
N ASN A 201 24.95 -22.94 -2.30
CA ASN A 201 24.67 -23.52 -3.62
C ASN A 201 23.36 -24.36 -3.63
N GLY A 202 22.98 -24.88 -2.49
CA GLY A 202 21.86 -25.80 -2.31
C GLY A 202 22.32 -27.12 -1.65
N THR A 203 21.67 -28.22 -1.96
CA THR A 203 21.92 -29.52 -1.30
C THR A 203 23.04 -30.34 -1.93
N THR A 204 23.57 -29.95 -3.08
CA THR A 204 24.68 -30.60 -3.77
C THR A 204 25.52 -29.58 -4.56
N THR A 205 26.72 -29.98 -4.97
CA THR A 205 27.57 -29.18 -5.86
C THR A 205 26.94 -28.98 -7.25
N ALA A 206 26.01 -29.81 -7.65
CA ALA A 206 25.37 -29.85 -8.97
C ALA A 206 26.38 -29.94 -10.14
N THR A 207 27.60 -30.48 -9.91
CA THR A 207 28.65 -30.64 -10.92
C THR A 207 28.44 -31.92 -11.73
N ASN A 208 29.08 -31.98 -12.90
CA ASN A 208 29.17 -33.20 -13.68
C ASN A 208 30.24 -34.13 -13.10
N ALA A 209 30.29 -35.38 -13.63
CA ALA A 209 31.21 -36.42 -13.19
C ALA A 209 32.66 -36.30 -13.74
N TYR A 210 33.03 -35.19 -14.42
CA TYR A 210 34.34 -35.04 -15.01
C TYR A 210 35.32 -34.29 -14.09
N GLY A 211 35.45 -34.72 -12.85
CA GLY A 211 36.38 -34.07 -11.91
C GLY A 211 36.47 -34.78 -10.59
N THR A 212 37.33 -34.27 -9.71
CA THR A 212 37.52 -34.75 -8.34
C THR A 212 36.86 -33.77 -7.38
N GLU A 213 36.10 -34.30 -6.44
CA GLU A 213 35.45 -33.54 -5.36
C GLU A 213 36.00 -34.00 -4.00
N VAL A 214 36.38 -33.01 -3.20
CA VAL A 214 36.92 -33.22 -1.85
C VAL A 214 36.05 -32.45 -0.87
N GLN A 215 35.35 -33.22 -0.05
CA GLN A 215 34.57 -32.65 1.07
C GLN A 215 35.49 -32.32 2.23
N ILE A 216 35.32 -31.14 2.80
CA ILE A 216 36.12 -30.60 3.88
C ILE A 216 35.23 -30.11 5.02
N GLN A 217 35.75 -30.20 6.23
CA GLN A 217 35.14 -29.65 7.44
C GLN A 217 36.19 -28.80 8.19
N LEU A 218 35.79 -27.61 8.62
CA LEU A 218 36.68 -26.78 9.46
C LEU A 218 37.04 -27.51 10.74
N MET A 219 38.27 -27.33 11.20
CA MET A 219 38.74 -27.93 12.47
C MET A 219 38.04 -27.26 13.65
N ASP A 220 38.02 -27.97 14.79
CA ASP A 220 37.44 -27.49 16.03
C ASP A 220 37.99 -26.12 16.41
N GLY A 221 37.08 -25.16 16.65
CA GLY A 221 37.39 -23.80 17.01
C GLY A 221 37.62 -22.86 15.83
N GLU A 222 37.78 -23.39 14.61
CA GLU A 222 37.83 -22.56 13.38
C GLU A 222 36.43 -22.10 12.99
N LYS A 223 36.39 -20.95 12.33
CA LYS A 223 35.13 -20.37 11.77
C LYS A 223 35.40 -19.88 10.36
N TRP A 224 34.40 -19.95 9.50
CA TRP A 224 34.43 -19.31 8.20
C TRP A 224 34.73 -17.82 8.37
N GLN A 225 35.59 -17.30 7.53
CA GLN A 225 35.93 -15.89 7.42
C GLN A 225 36.34 -15.56 5.99
N THR A 226 36.09 -14.32 5.59
CA THR A 226 36.35 -13.86 4.21
C THR A 226 37.80 -13.40 4.03
N SER A 227 38.51 -13.16 5.13
CA SER A 227 39.95 -12.90 5.14
C SER A 227 40.58 -13.58 6.34
N GLY A 228 41.61 -14.36 6.07
CA GLY A 228 42.38 -15.06 7.10
C GLY A 228 42.70 -16.50 6.73
N ILE A 229 43.47 -17.12 7.60
CA ILE A 229 43.87 -18.51 7.46
C ILE A 229 42.93 -19.40 8.28
N MET A 230 42.39 -20.43 7.63
CA MET A 230 41.50 -21.41 8.24
C MET A 230 42.08 -22.81 8.00
N ARG A 231 41.96 -23.68 9.01
CA ARG A 231 42.36 -25.09 8.89
C ARG A 231 41.11 -25.97 8.76
N ALA A 232 41.19 -26.89 7.82
CA ALA A 232 40.11 -27.83 7.56
C ALA A 232 40.66 -29.26 7.44
N LYS A 233 39.80 -30.24 7.64
CA LYS A 233 40.09 -31.66 7.49
C LYS A 233 39.31 -32.22 6.32
N VAL A 234 39.96 -33.05 5.52
CA VAL A 234 39.34 -33.81 4.46
C VAL A 234 38.46 -34.90 5.05
N THR A 235 37.17 -34.90 4.75
CA THR A 235 36.19 -35.87 5.22
C THR A 235 35.80 -36.89 4.15
N LYS A 236 35.89 -36.54 2.88
CA LYS A 236 35.56 -37.42 1.75
C LYS A 236 36.32 -36.99 0.49
N VAL A 237 36.68 -37.97 -0.33
CA VAL A 237 37.26 -37.76 -1.69
C VAL A 237 36.51 -38.64 -2.68
N GLU A 238 35.98 -38.04 -3.73
CA GLU A 238 35.31 -38.75 -4.84
C GLU A 238 35.87 -38.29 -6.17
N ASP A 239 36.21 -39.25 -7.02
CA ASP A 239 36.71 -39.01 -8.36
C ASP A 239 35.70 -39.46 -9.40
N GLN A 240 35.43 -38.64 -10.41
CA GLN A 240 34.53 -38.90 -11.50
C GLN A 240 33.08 -39.27 -11.10
N VAL A 241 32.59 -38.71 -10.02
CA VAL A 241 31.21 -38.87 -9.52
C VAL A 241 30.37 -37.61 -9.70
N GLY A 242 30.82 -36.50 -9.22
CA GLY A 242 30.09 -35.20 -9.23
C GLY A 242 28.88 -35.13 -8.28
N SER A 243 28.26 -33.96 -8.22
CA SER A 243 27.06 -33.70 -7.42
C SER A 243 27.17 -34.11 -5.94
N MET A 244 28.37 -33.89 -5.33
CA MET A 244 28.62 -34.23 -3.92
C MET A 244 27.61 -33.47 -3.02
N PRO A 245 27.03 -34.14 -2.00
CA PRO A 245 26.13 -33.49 -1.05
C PRO A 245 26.78 -32.35 -0.28
N LEU A 246 26.00 -31.30 -0.04
CA LEU A 246 26.37 -30.12 0.75
C LEU A 246 25.46 -30.03 1.97
N ASP A 247 26.03 -29.67 3.10
CA ASP A 247 25.34 -29.38 4.34
C ASP A 247 25.98 -28.18 5.08
N LYS A 248 25.44 -27.81 6.23
CA LYS A 248 25.91 -26.64 7.01
C LYS A 248 27.31 -26.81 7.65
N ASP A 249 27.78 -28.05 7.78
CA ASP A 249 29.03 -28.38 8.48
C ASP A 249 30.18 -28.66 7.51
N HIS A 250 29.89 -28.82 6.22
CA HIS A 250 30.84 -29.19 5.19
C HIS A 250 30.83 -28.26 3.98
N ALA A 251 31.99 -28.05 3.39
CA ALA A 251 32.15 -27.49 2.08
C ALA A 251 32.83 -28.50 1.14
N VAL A 252 32.78 -28.26 -0.16
CA VAL A 252 33.41 -29.13 -1.16
C VAL A 252 34.33 -28.34 -2.07
N LEU A 253 35.56 -28.77 -2.17
CA LEU A 253 36.54 -28.33 -3.17
C LEU A 253 36.35 -29.21 -4.41
N SER A 254 35.96 -28.63 -5.52
CA SER A 254 35.65 -29.33 -6.77
C SER A 254 36.62 -28.90 -7.87
N GLY A 255 37.45 -29.82 -8.34
CA GLY A 255 38.48 -29.58 -9.34
C GLY A 255 38.18 -30.29 -10.66
N HIS A 256 38.55 -29.67 -11.78
CA HIS A 256 38.52 -30.28 -13.11
C HIS A 256 39.95 -30.26 -13.72
N GLY A 257 40.27 -31.23 -14.61
CA GLY A 257 41.53 -31.28 -15.32
C GLY A 257 42.74 -31.33 -14.40
N THR A 258 43.66 -30.38 -14.51
CA THR A 258 44.86 -30.27 -13.63
C THR A 258 44.48 -30.15 -12.18
N MET A 259 43.41 -29.44 -11.83
CA MET A 259 42.99 -29.29 -10.44
C MET A 259 42.40 -30.58 -9.87
N ALA A 260 41.70 -31.37 -10.68
CA ALA A 260 41.27 -32.70 -10.27
C ALA A 260 42.44 -33.61 -9.91
N THR A 261 43.51 -33.56 -10.71
CA THR A 261 44.76 -34.32 -10.46
C THR A 261 45.41 -33.94 -9.13
N GLU A 262 45.42 -32.65 -8.80
CA GLU A 262 45.97 -32.18 -7.53
C GLU A 262 45.09 -32.61 -6.34
N LEU A 263 43.76 -32.45 -6.45
CA LEU A 263 42.83 -32.87 -5.41
C LEU A 263 42.85 -34.36 -5.13
N LEU A 264 43.11 -35.20 -6.17
CA LEU A 264 43.14 -36.65 -6.03
C LEU A 264 44.33 -37.15 -5.16
N LYS A 265 45.33 -36.29 -4.91
CA LYS A 265 46.43 -36.57 -3.96
C LYS A 265 46.00 -36.56 -2.51
N LEU A 266 44.90 -35.89 -2.21
CA LEU A 266 44.38 -35.77 -0.86
C LEU A 266 43.68 -37.05 -0.41
N LYS A 267 43.76 -37.34 0.91
CA LYS A 267 43.17 -38.49 1.55
C LYS A 267 42.26 -38.07 2.67
N VAL A 268 41.26 -38.86 2.95
CA VAL A 268 40.42 -38.70 4.16
C VAL A 268 41.30 -38.63 5.40
N GLY A 269 41.15 -37.60 6.19
CA GLY A 269 41.94 -37.34 7.38
C GLY A 269 43.06 -36.31 7.19
N ASP A 270 43.42 -35.96 5.98
CA ASP A 270 44.44 -34.93 5.70
C ASP A 270 43.96 -33.56 6.22
N GLU A 271 44.92 -32.82 6.82
CA GLU A 271 44.70 -31.41 7.19
C GLU A 271 45.13 -30.52 6.05
N ILE A 272 44.30 -29.56 5.70
CA ILE A 272 44.56 -28.56 4.67
C ILE A 272 44.37 -27.16 5.23
N THR A 273 44.93 -26.18 4.53
CA THR A 273 44.85 -24.77 4.91
C THR A 273 44.11 -24.03 3.78
N LEU A 274 43.15 -23.21 4.17
CA LEU A 274 42.49 -22.23 3.32
C LEU A 274 43.03 -20.86 3.69
N ASP A 275 43.48 -20.10 2.69
CA ASP A 275 44.02 -18.74 2.87
C ASP A 275 43.19 -17.80 1.98
N PHE A 276 42.33 -17.01 2.62
CA PHE A 276 41.42 -16.11 1.93
C PHE A 276 41.77 -14.66 2.22
N GLU A 277 41.58 -13.83 1.23
CA GLU A 277 41.68 -12.36 1.34
C GLU A 277 40.58 -11.68 0.56
N ILE A 278 39.91 -10.72 1.18
CA ILE A 278 39.15 -9.69 0.47
C ILE A 278 39.69 -8.31 0.84
N LYS A 279 39.90 -7.50 -0.17
CA LYS A 279 40.32 -6.11 0.01
C LYS A 279 39.27 -5.15 -0.52
N PHE A 280 38.94 -4.16 0.28
CA PHE A 280 38.12 -3.01 -0.09
C PHE A 280 39.01 -1.80 -0.23
N ASP A 281 39.06 -1.21 -1.43
CA ASP A 281 39.92 -0.07 -1.76
C ASP A 281 41.40 -0.28 -1.35
N ASP A 282 41.93 -1.50 -1.60
CA ASP A 282 43.25 -2.02 -1.28
C ASP A 282 43.52 -2.32 0.22
N GLU A 283 42.57 -2.12 1.11
CA GLU A 283 42.65 -2.49 2.52
C GLU A 283 42.08 -3.87 2.79
N LEU A 284 42.78 -4.71 3.53
CA LEU A 284 42.32 -6.03 3.96
C LEU A 284 41.16 -5.86 4.97
N VAL A 285 40.07 -6.51 4.69
CA VAL A 285 38.85 -6.46 5.52
C VAL A 285 38.36 -7.87 5.80
N ASN A 286 37.55 -8.04 6.84
CA ASN A 286 36.78 -9.26 7.08
C ASN A 286 35.29 -8.92 7.05
N ILE A 287 34.56 -9.54 6.17
CA ILE A 287 33.17 -9.18 5.82
C ILE A 287 32.22 -10.27 6.26
N ALA A 288 31.22 -9.89 7.05
CA ALA A 288 30.17 -10.81 7.49
C ALA A 288 29.04 -10.92 6.45
N GLN A 289 28.64 -9.79 5.84
CA GLN A 289 27.55 -9.75 4.88
C GLN A 289 27.95 -8.81 3.74
N ALA A 290 27.68 -9.18 2.47
CA ALA A 290 27.88 -8.28 1.35
C ALA A 290 26.85 -8.50 0.24
N ILE A 291 26.33 -7.39 -0.26
CA ILE A 291 25.45 -7.30 -1.42
C ILE A 291 26.10 -6.40 -2.46
N GLY A 292 26.08 -6.84 -3.70
CA GLY A 292 26.63 -6.08 -4.80
C GLY A 292 25.73 -4.93 -5.24
N SER A 293 26.33 -4.08 -6.03
CA SER A 293 25.74 -2.87 -6.60
C SER A 293 25.83 -2.92 -8.12
N ASP A 294 25.42 -1.85 -8.76
CA ASP A 294 25.61 -1.67 -10.19
C ASP A 294 27.09 -1.58 -10.61
N ASN A 295 27.35 -1.42 -11.90
CA ASN A 295 28.70 -1.46 -12.46
C ASN A 295 29.50 -0.16 -12.35
N TYR A 296 28.93 0.96 -11.86
CA TYR A 296 29.51 2.25 -12.16
C TYR A 296 30.35 2.82 -11.02
N THR A 297 29.76 3.41 -10.02
CA THR A 297 30.49 4.04 -8.93
C THR A 297 29.76 3.89 -7.61
N GLN A 298 30.48 4.08 -6.51
CA GLN A 298 29.82 4.51 -5.29
C GLN A 298 29.12 5.83 -5.58
N ILE A 299 27.86 5.94 -5.20
CA ILE A 299 27.07 7.15 -5.44
C ILE A 299 27.38 8.26 -4.41
N LEU A 300 27.90 7.87 -3.23
CA LEU A 300 28.38 8.77 -2.19
C LEU A 300 29.74 8.27 -1.68
N VAL A 301 30.74 9.12 -1.67
CA VAL A 301 32.12 8.80 -1.26
C VAL A 301 32.64 9.85 -0.30
N ASN A 302 33.06 9.44 0.89
CA ASN A 302 33.63 10.32 1.92
C ASN A 302 32.80 11.58 2.18
N GLY A 303 31.47 11.37 2.31
CA GLY A 303 30.49 12.43 2.56
C GLY A 303 30.22 13.34 1.36
N LYS A 304 30.68 13.01 0.16
CA LYS A 304 30.45 13.79 -1.07
C LYS A 304 29.77 12.94 -2.13
N VAL A 305 28.76 13.51 -2.74
CA VAL A 305 28.11 12.91 -3.91
C VAL A 305 29.14 12.75 -5.03
N ALA A 306 29.21 11.60 -5.66
CA ALA A 306 30.14 11.31 -6.74
C ALA A 306 30.01 12.34 -7.89
N GLN A 307 31.07 12.52 -8.70
CA GLN A 307 31.02 13.50 -9.78
C GLN A 307 30.35 12.98 -11.06
N ASP A 308 30.42 11.67 -11.29
CA ASP A 308 29.93 11.00 -12.49
C ASP A 308 29.48 9.58 -12.21
N GLY A 309 29.13 8.84 -13.24
CA GLY A 309 28.72 7.42 -13.15
C GLY A 309 27.29 7.21 -12.68
N PHE A 310 26.44 8.24 -12.76
CA PHE A 310 25.04 8.14 -12.38
C PHE A 310 24.15 7.61 -13.50
N TRP A 311 23.13 6.86 -13.10
CA TRP A 311 21.98 6.58 -13.96
C TRP A 311 21.01 7.76 -13.89
N ASN A 312 20.74 8.35 -15.05
CA ASN A 312 19.95 9.58 -15.16
C ASN A 312 18.45 9.34 -15.37
N GLU A 313 18.07 8.09 -15.67
CA GLU A 313 16.67 7.72 -15.84
C GLU A 313 15.95 7.75 -14.50
N LEU A 314 14.73 8.28 -14.52
CA LEU A 314 13.84 8.33 -13.36
C LEU A 314 13.16 6.97 -13.17
N HIS A 315 13.65 6.22 -12.20
CA HIS A 315 13.12 4.90 -11.84
C HIS A 315 13.00 4.78 -10.32
N PRO A 316 12.22 3.78 -9.83
CA PRO A 316 12.35 3.34 -8.44
C PRO A 316 13.80 2.96 -8.18
N ARG A 317 14.32 3.31 -6.99
CA ARG A 317 15.72 3.05 -6.61
C ARG A 317 15.79 2.48 -5.22
N THR A 318 16.80 1.64 -5.01
CA THR A 318 17.19 1.14 -3.69
C THR A 318 18.64 1.47 -3.45
N GLY A 319 18.97 2.01 -2.27
CA GLY A 319 20.32 2.39 -1.89
C GLY A 319 20.71 1.88 -0.52
N PHE A 320 21.98 1.59 -0.35
CA PHE A 320 22.62 1.25 0.91
C PHE A 320 23.66 2.30 1.26
N GLY A 321 23.68 2.75 2.51
CA GLY A 321 24.65 3.72 3.00
C GLY A 321 25.20 3.36 4.38
N ALA A 322 26.37 3.89 4.70
CA ALA A 322 26.97 3.80 6.03
C ALA A 322 27.38 5.20 6.51
N SER A 323 27.21 5.47 7.80
CA SER A 323 27.65 6.71 8.44
C SER A 323 29.18 6.85 8.47
N TYR A 324 29.69 8.03 8.85
CA TYR A 324 31.13 8.26 9.02
C TYR A 324 31.76 7.29 10.05
N THR A 325 31.09 7.08 11.17
CA THR A 325 31.53 6.13 12.22
C THR A 325 31.22 4.68 11.87
N ARG A 326 30.48 4.44 10.78
CA ARG A 326 30.09 3.13 10.28
C ARG A 326 29.13 2.34 11.18
N ASP A 327 28.72 2.92 12.30
CA ASP A 327 27.80 2.31 13.26
C ASP A 327 26.30 2.58 12.94
N THR A 328 26.01 3.38 11.92
CA THR A 328 24.67 3.53 11.37
C THR A 328 24.64 3.10 9.92
N VAL A 329 23.71 2.20 9.61
CA VAL A 329 23.45 1.68 8.28
C VAL A 329 22.14 2.22 7.77
N TYR A 330 22.11 2.65 6.52
CA TYR A 330 20.93 3.20 5.87
C TYR A 330 20.49 2.29 4.71
N MET A 331 19.20 1.99 4.66
CA MET A 331 18.56 1.37 3.50
C MET A 331 17.45 2.31 3.04
N LEU A 332 17.60 2.85 1.83
CA LEU A 332 16.67 3.85 1.25
C LEU A 332 16.03 3.28 0.00
N VAL A 333 14.70 3.32 -0.04
CA VAL A 333 13.90 3.04 -1.24
C VAL A 333 13.22 4.33 -1.67
N VAL A 334 13.26 4.65 -2.96
CA VAL A 334 12.49 5.73 -3.58
C VAL A 334 11.57 5.10 -4.62
N ASP A 335 10.27 5.30 -4.47
CA ASP A 335 9.27 4.82 -5.42
C ASP A 335 9.33 5.57 -6.76
N GLY A 336 8.74 4.98 -7.81
CA GLY A 336 8.71 5.60 -9.14
C GLY A 336 7.75 4.90 -10.09
N ARG A 337 7.66 5.43 -11.32
CA ARG A 337 6.77 4.93 -12.39
C ARG A 337 5.28 5.06 -12.09
N GLY A 338 4.91 5.93 -11.14
CA GLY A 338 3.54 6.16 -10.70
C GLY A 338 3.37 7.58 -10.20
N VAL A 339 2.67 7.76 -9.08
CA VAL A 339 2.51 9.06 -8.41
C VAL A 339 3.87 9.63 -8.01
N SER A 340 4.75 8.81 -7.45
CA SER A 340 6.17 9.11 -7.33
C SER A 340 6.83 8.98 -8.69
N THR A 341 7.58 10.01 -9.10
CA THR A 341 8.23 10.03 -10.42
C THR A 341 9.43 9.11 -10.53
N GLY A 342 9.99 8.69 -9.40
CA GLY A 342 11.29 8.04 -9.31
C GLY A 342 12.44 9.05 -9.36
N CYS A 343 13.63 8.55 -9.14
CA CYS A 343 14.81 9.40 -9.07
C CYS A 343 16.00 8.84 -9.85
N THR A 344 16.97 9.72 -10.11
CA THR A 344 18.32 9.34 -10.58
C THR A 344 19.14 8.77 -9.42
N THR A 345 20.21 8.03 -9.68
CA THR A 345 21.10 7.57 -8.60
C THR A 345 21.85 8.71 -7.91
N LYS A 346 21.97 9.87 -8.56
CA LYS A 346 22.50 11.09 -7.93
C LYS A 346 21.55 11.60 -6.84
N VAL A 347 20.25 11.72 -7.14
CA VAL A 347 19.21 12.14 -6.17
C VAL A 347 19.14 11.14 -5.01
N LEU A 348 19.25 9.83 -5.29
CA LEU A 348 19.34 8.80 -4.24
C LEU A 348 20.51 9.07 -3.28
N ALA A 349 21.68 9.42 -3.83
CA ALA A 349 22.86 9.76 -3.03
C ALA A 349 22.67 11.02 -2.18
N GLU A 350 22.05 12.06 -2.75
CA GLU A 350 21.78 13.32 -2.06
C GLU A 350 20.79 13.14 -0.90
N ILE A 351 19.77 12.29 -1.05
CA ILE A 351 18.86 11.94 0.05
C ILE A 351 19.61 11.16 1.13
N LEU A 352 20.39 10.14 0.78
CA LEU A 352 21.21 9.39 1.75
C LEU A 352 22.18 10.28 2.51
N GLN A 353 22.85 11.22 1.81
CA GLN A 353 23.75 12.22 2.41
C GLN A 353 23.02 13.11 3.42
N HIS A 354 21.82 13.59 3.08
CA HIS A 354 20.99 14.42 3.94
C HIS A 354 20.68 13.71 5.28
N TYR A 355 20.44 12.40 5.24
CA TYR A 355 20.15 11.58 6.43
C TYR A 355 21.41 11.07 7.14
N GLY A 356 22.61 11.44 6.71
CA GLY A 356 23.86 11.19 7.44
C GLY A 356 24.69 10.05 6.91
N ALA A 357 24.39 9.49 5.75
CA ALA A 357 25.29 8.55 5.08
C ALA A 357 26.59 9.29 4.66
N TYR A 358 27.70 8.63 4.86
CA TYR A 358 29.04 9.11 4.49
C TYR A 358 29.55 8.42 3.22
N ASN A 359 29.23 7.14 3.07
CA ASN A 359 29.44 6.37 1.86
C ASN A 359 28.16 5.65 1.48
N ALA A 360 27.87 5.51 0.17
CA ALA A 360 26.69 4.80 -0.30
C ALA A 360 26.85 4.17 -1.68
N VAL A 361 26.10 3.11 -1.91
CA VAL A 361 25.98 2.39 -3.19
C VAL A 361 24.51 2.27 -3.59
N ASN A 362 24.25 2.10 -4.90
CA ASN A 362 22.94 1.81 -5.44
C ASN A 362 22.76 0.28 -5.60
N TRP A 363 21.67 -0.27 -5.09
CA TRP A 363 21.26 -1.65 -5.29
C TRP A 363 20.24 -1.78 -6.43
N ASP A 364 19.65 -2.99 -6.61
CA ASP A 364 18.65 -3.21 -7.65
C ASP A 364 17.44 -2.33 -7.43
N GLY A 365 17.00 -1.72 -8.51
CA GLY A 365 15.90 -0.77 -8.55
C GLY A 365 14.70 -1.27 -9.34
N GLY A 366 13.91 -0.33 -9.84
CA GLY A 366 12.74 -0.65 -10.64
C GLY A 366 11.68 -1.42 -9.86
N GLY A 367 11.14 -2.49 -10.45
CA GLY A 367 10.14 -3.32 -9.81
C GLY A 367 10.63 -4.10 -8.58
N SER A 368 11.96 -4.22 -8.41
CA SER A 368 12.56 -4.88 -7.25
C SER A 368 12.58 -4.00 -6.00
N SER A 369 12.46 -2.66 -6.16
CA SER A 369 12.53 -1.72 -5.03
C SER A 369 11.43 -2.00 -4.02
N CYS A 370 11.81 -2.47 -2.84
CA CYS A 370 10.92 -2.82 -1.74
C CYS A 370 11.59 -2.55 -0.41
N VAL A 371 10.86 -1.92 0.50
CA VAL A 371 11.17 -1.83 1.92
C VAL A 371 10.09 -2.52 2.73
N TYR A 372 10.49 -3.30 3.71
CA TYR A 372 9.64 -4.13 4.54
C TYR A 372 9.82 -3.79 6.02
N VAL A 373 8.72 -3.74 6.76
CA VAL A 373 8.71 -3.61 8.23
C VAL A 373 7.70 -4.59 8.81
N ARG A 374 8.13 -5.49 9.68
CA ARG A 374 7.26 -6.43 10.39
C ARG A 374 6.59 -5.74 11.59
N PRO A 375 5.31 -5.97 11.89
CA PRO A 375 4.32 -6.77 11.14
C PRO A 375 3.52 -5.97 10.10
N LEU A 376 3.94 -4.73 9.78
CA LEU A 376 3.24 -3.82 8.86
C LEU A 376 3.26 -4.32 7.42
N GLY A 377 4.30 -5.05 7.02
CA GLY A 377 4.45 -5.58 5.67
C GLY A 377 5.33 -4.71 4.75
N PRO A 378 5.16 -4.80 3.43
CA PRO A 378 5.77 -3.87 2.48
C PRO A 378 5.27 -2.45 2.73
N MET A 379 6.22 -1.50 2.85
CA MET A 379 5.92 -0.11 3.24
C MET A 379 5.83 0.84 2.04
N ASN A 380 6.30 0.42 0.87
CA ASN A 380 6.30 1.23 -0.34
C ASN A 380 5.34 0.65 -1.39
N ASN A 381 5.01 1.45 -2.41
CA ASN A 381 4.17 1.03 -3.53
C ASN A 381 5.05 0.52 -4.68
N GLY A 382 5.30 -0.77 -4.71
CA GLY A 382 6.10 -1.39 -5.76
C GLY A 382 5.57 -1.09 -7.16
N SER A 383 6.46 -0.69 -8.08
CA SER A 383 6.06 -0.29 -9.45
C SER A 383 5.45 -1.42 -10.30
N ASP A 384 5.50 -2.66 -9.84
CA ASP A 384 4.85 -3.81 -10.46
C ASP A 384 3.43 -4.06 -9.90
N GLY A 385 2.92 -3.16 -9.04
CA GLY A 385 1.63 -3.32 -8.36
C GLY A 385 1.63 -4.34 -7.22
N GLN A 386 2.76 -4.99 -7.00
CA GLN A 386 3.00 -5.96 -5.92
C GLN A 386 4.49 -6.07 -5.63
N GLU A 387 4.83 -6.68 -4.50
CA GLU A 387 6.20 -6.98 -4.12
C GLU A 387 6.82 -8.00 -5.09
N ARG A 388 7.98 -7.65 -5.68
CA ARG A 388 8.70 -8.56 -6.61
C ARG A 388 9.55 -9.58 -5.85
N ALA A 389 9.60 -10.81 -6.35
CA ALA A 389 10.57 -11.81 -5.90
C ALA A 389 11.98 -11.42 -6.37
N CYS A 390 12.91 -11.27 -5.43
CA CYS A 390 14.30 -10.86 -5.61
C CYS A 390 15.28 -11.97 -5.24
N GLY A 391 16.53 -11.90 -5.75
CA GLY A 391 17.56 -12.90 -5.47
C GLY A 391 18.09 -12.84 -4.03
N ASN A 392 18.11 -11.67 -3.42
CA ASN A 392 18.50 -11.47 -2.01
C ASN A 392 17.93 -10.16 -1.45
N GLY A 393 18.10 -9.96 -0.15
CA GLY A 393 17.79 -8.73 0.56
C GLY A 393 18.64 -8.56 1.83
N MET A 394 18.75 -7.33 2.34
CA MET A 394 19.42 -6.99 3.58
C MET A 394 18.39 -6.59 4.63
N PHE A 395 18.56 -7.10 5.86
CA PHE A 395 17.58 -6.93 6.92
C PHE A 395 18.23 -6.53 8.24
N ALA A 396 17.55 -5.66 8.98
CA ALA A 396 17.74 -5.50 10.41
C ALA A 396 17.08 -6.68 11.14
N VAL A 397 17.82 -7.29 12.03
CA VAL A 397 17.45 -8.55 12.70
C VAL A 397 17.54 -8.36 14.19
N ALA A 398 16.45 -8.58 14.91
CA ALA A 398 16.46 -8.60 16.36
C ALA A 398 16.97 -9.96 16.85
N GLN A 399 18.06 -9.94 17.61
CA GLN A 399 18.59 -11.10 18.33
C GLN A 399 18.30 -10.92 19.81
N VAL A 400 17.26 -11.60 20.29
CA VAL A 400 16.75 -11.45 21.65
C VAL A 400 16.96 -12.72 22.45
N PRO A 401 17.19 -12.64 23.79
CA PRO A 401 17.39 -13.82 24.62
C PRO A 401 16.17 -14.74 24.71
N GLU A 402 14.98 -14.17 24.61
CA GLU A 402 13.69 -14.87 24.69
C GLU A 402 12.61 -14.14 23.94
N THR A 403 11.59 -14.83 23.48
CA THR A 403 10.38 -14.23 22.93
C THR A 403 9.59 -13.51 24.02
N ASP A 404 9.22 -12.26 23.77
CA ASP A 404 8.38 -11.44 24.64
C ASP A 404 7.36 -10.67 23.80
N ASN A 405 6.08 -10.91 24.06
CA ASN A 405 4.96 -10.22 23.37
C ASN A 405 4.28 -9.18 24.28
N ASN A 406 4.82 -8.92 25.49
CA ASN A 406 4.25 -7.93 26.39
C ASN A 406 4.63 -6.52 25.92
N ILE A 407 3.65 -5.64 25.82
CA ILE A 407 3.89 -4.23 25.55
C ILE A 407 4.41 -3.58 26.83
N VAL A 408 5.57 -2.96 26.74
CA VAL A 408 6.20 -2.19 27.84
C VAL A 408 6.50 -0.74 27.42
N ALA A 409 6.35 -0.41 26.14
CA ALA A 409 6.50 0.94 25.61
C ALA A 409 5.52 1.12 24.44
N ILE A 410 5.06 2.37 24.27
CA ILE A 410 4.32 2.78 23.09
C ILE A 410 5.07 3.91 22.38
N ALA A 411 4.97 3.97 21.06
CA ALA A 411 5.43 5.10 20.27
C ALA A 411 4.37 5.54 19.28
N PRO A 412 4.23 6.84 19.01
CA PRO A 412 3.33 7.30 17.96
C PRO A 412 3.87 6.87 16.58
N TYR A 413 2.94 6.56 15.66
CA TYR A 413 3.27 6.32 14.26
C TYR A 413 3.88 7.57 13.60
N MET A 414 3.39 8.76 14.02
CA MET A 414 3.91 10.07 13.68
C MET A 414 4.19 10.83 14.99
N PRO A 415 5.45 11.20 15.33
CA PRO A 415 5.75 11.89 16.56
C PRO A 415 5.54 13.40 16.49
N ASN A 416 5.42 13.97 15.29
CA ASN A 416 5.28 15.41 15.07
C ASN A 416 4.03 15.72 14.26
N TYR A 417 3.18 16.61 14.76
CA TYR A 417 1.96 17.05 14.11
C TYR A 417 2.05 18.54 13.76
N TYR A 418 1.86 18.86 12.49
CA TYR A 418 1.68 20.23 12.00
C TYR A 418 0.22 20.41 11.65
N LEU A 419 -0.53 21.13 12.47
CA LEU A 419 -1.97 21.26 12.34
C LEU A 419 -2.36 22.72 12.07
N PRO A 420 -3.36 22.97 11.23
CA PRO A 420 -4.01 24.26 11.21
C PRO A 420 -4.68 24.48 12.57
N ARG A 421 -4.90 25.73 12.95
CA ARG A 421 -5.75 26.00 14.11
C ARG A 421 -7.13 25.38 13.89
N TYR A 422 -7.68 24.77 14.93
CA TYR A 422 -8.89 23.94 14.91
C TYR A 422 -8.79 22.67 14.07
N GLY A 423 -7.59 22.29 13.68
CA GLY A 423 -7.32 20.99 13.05
C GLY A 423 -7.49 19.84 14.04
N VAL A 424 -8.02 18.72 13.55
CA VAL A 424 -8.29 17.51 14.35
C VAL A 424 -7.28 16.44 14.00
N ALA A 425 -6.73 15.77 15.01
CA ALA A 425 -5.80 14.64 14.83
C ALA A 425 -6.24 13.43 15.67
N ALA A 426 -6.06 12.24 15.09
CA ALA A 426 -6.26 10.95 15.74
C ALA A 426 -4.93 10.16 15.71
N PRO A 427 -4.01 10.40 16.66
CA PRO A 427 -2.72 9.73 16.68
C PRO A 427 -2.85 8.22 16.83
N GLN A 428 -2.10 7.48 16.00
CA GLN A 428 -1.97 6.03 16.11
C GLN A 428 -0.71 5.68 16.90
N PHE A 429 -0.76 4.58 17.65
CA PHE A 429 0.33 4.13 18.52
C PHE A 429 0.71 2.69 18.25
N LEU A 430 2.01 2.47 18.22
CA LEU A 430 2.66 1.18 18.07
C LEU A 430 3.12 0.69 19.44
N GLY A 431 3.05 -0.62 19.70
CA GLY A 431 3.43 -1.25 20.96
C GLY A 431 4.71 -2.06 20.85
N TYR A 432 5.61 -1.88 21.82
CA TYR A 432 6.93 -2.50 21.83
C TYR A 432 7.17 -3.29 23.10
N ASN A 433 7.86 -4.43 22.95
CA ASN A 433 8.32 -5.21 24.09
C ASN A 433 9.60 -4.63 24.74
N LYS A 434 10.08 -5.27 25.78
CA LYS A 434 11.28 -4.83 26.55
C LYS A 434 12.58 -4.81 25.73
N TYR A 435 12.62 -5.48 24.58
CA TYR A 435 13.76 -5.49 23.66
C TYR A 435 13.63 -4.48 22.52
N GLY A 436 12.54 -3.72 22.47
CA GLY A 436 12.24 -2.77 21.41
C GLY A 436 11.66 -3.41 20.14
N VAL A 437 11.27 -4.68 20.19
CA VAL A 437 10.59 -5.33 19.05
C VAL A 437 9.15 -4.83 18.98
N LEU A 438 8.72 -4.43 17.77
CA LEU A 438 7.34 -4.06 17.49
C LEU A 438 6.43 -5.30 17.57
N VAL A 439 5.50 -5.31 18.52
CA VAL A 439 4.59 -6.44 18.78
C VAL A 439 3.12 -6.10 18.53
N GLU A 440 2.75 -4.81 18.51
CA GLU A 440 1.38 -4.36 18.25
C GLU A 440 1.40 -3.13 17.34
N THR A 441 0.61 -3.15 16.27
CA THR A 441 0.55 -2.07 15.26
C THR A 441 -0.53 -1.03 15.53
N ASN A 442 -1.47 -1.33 16.43
CA ASN A 442 -2.57 -0.42 16.78
C ASN A 442 -2.96 -0.60 18.24
N VAL A 443 -2.20 0.04 19.13
CA VAL A 443 -2.49 0.00 20.56
C VAL A 443 -3.75 0.79 20.85
N THR A 444 -4.80 0.11 21.25
CA THR A 444 -6.09 0.71 21.63
C THR A 444 -6.14 1.13 23.09
N GLY A 445 -7.07 2.02 23.43
CA GLY A 445 -7.25 2.51 24.82
C GLY A 445 -6.18 3.48 25.29
N VAL A 446 -5.42 4.07 24.38
CA VAL A 446 -4.49 5.17 24.66
C VAL A 446 -5.29 6.41 25.00
N GLN A 447 -4.96 7.05 26.13
CA GLN A 447 -5.57 8.30 26.57
C GLN A 447 -4.65 9.46 26.22
N LEU A 448 -5.21 10.49 25.59
CA LEU A 448 -4.49 11.72 25.26
C LEU A 448 -4.73 12.78 26.33
N SER A 449 -3.74 13.63 26.55
CA SER A 449 -3.84 14.83 27.40
C SER A 449 -2.88 15.90 26.90
N CYS A 450 -3.25 17.17 27.06
CA CYS A 450 -2.41 18.31 26.70
C CYS A 450 -2.67 19.51 27.62
N ASP A 451 -1.80 20.52 27.53
CA ASP A 451 -2.06 21.82 28.14
C ASP A 451 -3.23 22.50 27.37
N PRO A 452 -4.22 23.10 28.07
CA PRO A 452 -5.31 23.83 27.43
C PRO A 452 -4.86 24.97 26.49
N GLN A 453 -3.63 25.45 26.61
CA GLN A 453 -3.06 26.40 25.65
C GLN A 453 -2.66 25.79 24.31
N VAL A 454 -2.50 24.47 24.24
CA VAL A 454 -2.20 23.73 23.04
C VAL A 454 -3.49 23.27 22.35
N GLY A 455 -4.47 22.81 23.12
CA GLY A 455 -5.71 22.32 22.58
C GLY A 455 -6.57 21.58 23.61
N GLU A 456 -7.46 20.78 23.12
CA GLU A 456 -8.35 19.94 23.93
C GLU A 456 -8.55 18.55 23.35
N ILE A 457 -8.99 17.62 24.19
CA ILE A 457 -9.35 16.27 23.76
C ILE A 457 -10.87 16.22 23.60
N LEU A 458 -11.30 15.87 22.39
CA LEU A 458 -12.71 15.73 22.05
C LEU A 458 -13.34 14.52 22.77
N PRO A 459 -14.67 14.47 22.92
CA PRO A 459 -15.36 13.36 23.58
C PRO A 459 -15.12 11.99 22.92
N ASP A 460 -14.78 11.97 21.63
CA ASP A 460 -14.42 10.77 20.86
C ASP A 460 -12.94 10.36 21.03
N GLY A 461 -12.17 11.10 21.82
CA GLY A 461 -10.75 10.82 22.09
C GLY A 461 -9.76 11.46 21.11
N ARG A 462 -10.22 12.14 20.06
CA ARG A 462 -9.35 12.87 19.13
C ARG A 462 -8.82 14.17 19.77
N PHE A 463 -7.68 14.64 19.29
CA PHE A 463 -7.09 15.91 19.68
C PHE A 463 -7.56 17.03 18.75
N LEU A 464 -8.00 18.16 19.33
CA LEU A 464 -8.34 19.40 18.63
C LEU A 464 -7.28 20.49 18.94
N ALA A 465 -6.65 21.02 17.90
CA ALA A 465 -5.65 22.09 17.99
C ALA A 465 -6.31 23.46 18.17
N SER A 466 -6.99 23.70 19.31
CA SER A 466 -7.73 24.96 19.59
C SER A 466 -6.84 26.10 20.08
N GLY A 467 -5.59 25.82 20.46
CA GLY A 467 -4.63 26.82 20.93
C GLY A 467 -4.04 27.69 19.79
N GLU A 468 -3.23 28.67 20.22
CA GLU A 468 -2.50 29.55 19.28
C GLU A 468 -1.04 29.10 19.08
N ASN A 469 -0.50 28.39 20.05
CA ASN A 469 0.87 27.94 20.07
C ASN A 469 0.91 26.42 20.13
N GLY A 470 1.91 25.84 19.49
CA GLY A 470 2.18 24.42 19.62
C GLY A 470 2.66 24.04 21.02
N GLY A 471 2.75 22.76 21.28
CA GLY A 471 3.19 22.20 22.54
C GLY A 471 3.23 20.68 22.47
N LYS A 472 3.16 20.04 23.64
CA LYS A 472 3.17 18.58 23.76
C LYS A 472 1.76 18.03 23.93
N LEU A 473 1.51 16.94 23.21
CA LEU A 473 0.38 16.05 23.42
C LEU A 473 0.93 14.78 24.09
N THR A 474 0.51 14.48 25.30
CA THR A 474 0.95 13.31 26.06
C THR A 474 -0.05 12.17 25.85
N ALA A 475 0.46 11.02 25.46
CA ALA A 475 -0.30 9.80 25.31
C ALA A 475 0.03 8.83 26.45
N THR A 476 -0.99 8.28 27.11
CA THR A 476 -0.87 7.39 28.26
C THR A 476 -1.58 6.06 27.96
N TRP A 477 -0.88 4.95 28.18
CA TRP A 477 -1.42 3.59 28.11
C TRP A 477 -1.01 2.81 29.35
N GLY A 478 -1.96 2.54 30.26
CA GLY A 478 -1.64 1.96 31.57
C GLY A 478 -0.67 2.88 32.36
N SER A 479 0.52 2.40 32.62
CA SER A 479 1.60 3.16 33.30
C SER A 479 2.64 3.75 32.31
N VAL A 480 2.45 3.57 31.04
CA VAL A 480 3.40 3.98 29.98
C VAL A 480 2.94 5.32 29.40
N THR A 481 3.86 6.25 29.24
CA THR A 481 3.61 7.55 28.62
C THR A 481 4.58 7.81 27.48
N THR A 482 4.11 8.50 26.45
CA THR A 482 4.93 9.06 25.36
C THR A 482 4.39 10.43 24.97
N ASP A 483 5.28 11.28 24.49
CA ASP A 483 4.91 12.62 24.03
C ASP A 483 4.96 12.70 22.50
N LEU A 484 4.06 13.49 21.95
CA LEU A 484 4.04 13.95 20.57
C LEU A 484 4.23 15.47 20.56
N ASP A 485 4.94 15.97 19.57
CA ASP A 485 5.08 17.43 19.38
C ASP A 485 4.00 17.94 18.42
N VAL A 486 3.24 18.93 18.86
CA VAL A 486 2.21 19.60 18.06
C VAL A 486 2.67 21.01 17.75
N ARG A 487 2.60 21.41 16.49
CA ARG A 487 2.75 22.80 16.04
C ARG A 487 1.46 23.25 15.38
N ILE A 488 0.98 24.41 15.79
CA ILE A 488 -0.26 25.00 15.30
C ILE A 488 0.08 26.15 14.35
N VAL A 489 -0.50 26.11 13.16
CA VAL A 489 -0.38 27.15 12.13
C VAL A 489 -1.68 27.92 12.11
N THR A 490 -1.66 29.14 12.61
CA THR A 490 -2.85 29.99 12.77
C THR A 490 -3.31 30.64 11.46
N SER A 491 -2.43 30.72 10.46
CA SER A 491 -2.69 31.29 9.13
C SER A 491 -2.70 30.21 8.04
N ALA A 492 -3.37 29.09 8.30
CA ALA A 492 -3.50 28.01 7.34
C ALA A 492 -4.75 28.20 6.47
N PRO A 493 -4.66 28.06 5.12
CA PRO A 493 -5.83 28.11 4.26
C PRO A 493 -6.78 26.94 4.54
N ILE A 494 -8.08 27.23 4.42
CA ILE A 494 -9.14 26.24 4.52
C ILE A 494 -9.71 25.91 3.13
N SER A 495 -10.32 24.74 3.01
CA SER A 495 -11.14 24.37 1.86
C SER A 495 -12.30 23.48 2.33
N ILE A 496 -13.40 23.54 1.61
CA ILE A 496 -14.54 22.64 1.83
C ILE A 496 -14.36 21.43 0.92
N ARG A 497 -14.61 20.24 1.48
CA ARG A 497 -14.29 18.97 0.78
C ARG A 497 -15.10 18.76 -0.50
N LEU A 498 -16.37 19.17 -0.51
CA LEU A 498 -17.26 19.03 -1.67
C LEU A 498 -17.57 20.38 -2.30
N ASP A 499 -17.52 20.43 -3.63
CA ASP A 499 -17.92 21.62 -4.38
C ASP A 499 -19.44 21.86 -4.33
N SER A 500 -20.23 20.77 -4.20
CA SER A 500 -21.68 20.85 -4.10
C SER A 500 -22.27 19.69 -3.32
N VAL A 501 -23.46 19.92 -2.77
CA VAL A 501 -24.25 18.91 -2.05
C VAL A 501 -25.75 19.07 -2.37
N LEU A 502 -26.47 17.97 -2.42
CA LEU A 502 -27.92 17.93 -2.49
C LEU A 502 -28.48 17.67 -1.08
N CYS A 503 -29.40 18.48 -0.59
CA CYS A 503 -30.01 18.30 0.72
C CYS A 503 -31.51 18.68 0.70
N ASP A 504 -32.22 18.30 1.77
CA ASP A 504 -33.60 18.68 2.04
C ASP A 504 -33.79 19.08 3.52
N ALA A 505 -35.02 19.20 3.96
CA ALA A 505 -35.34 19.61 5.32
C ALA A 505 -35.03 18.52 6.38
N LEU A 506 -35.04 17.23 6.00
CA LEU A 506 -34.84 16.10 6.93
C LEU A 506 -33.45 15.50 6.84
N HIS A 507 -32.70 15.79 5.77
CA HIS A 507 -31.35 15.30 5.55
C HIS A 507 -30.35 16.46 5.54
N PRO A 508 -30.04 17.03 6.75
CA PRO A 508 -29.04 18.08 6.85
C PRO A 508 -27.65 17.54 6.52
N TYR A 509 -26.85 18.34 5.87
CA TYR A 509 -25.45 18.02 5.57
C TYR A 509 -24.53 18.80 6.50
N LYS A 510 -23.65 18.07 7.22
CA LYS A 510 -22.55 18.71 7.98
C LYS A 510 -21.39 18.94 7.04
N VAL A 511 -21.04 20.20 6.80
CA VAL A 511 -19.95 20.57 5.90
C VAL A 511 -18.61 20.10 6.45
N GLU A 512 -17.89 19.35 5.66
CA GLU A 512 -16.54 18.91 5.98
C GLU A 512 -15.51 19.96 5.53
N VAL A 513 -14.79 20.51 6.51
CA VAL A 513 -13.77 21.52 6.29
C VAL A 513 -12.39 20.90 6.43
N LEU A 514 -11.51 21.25 5.52
CA LEU A 514 -10.12 20.83 5.49
C LEU A 514 -9.22 22.04 5.64
N GLY A 515 -8.14 21.89 6.41
CA GLY A 515 -7.10 22.90 6.52
C GLY A 515 -5.78 22.37 6.00
N THR A 516 -5.02 23.18 5.30
CA THR A 516 -3.76 22.76 4.67
C THR A 516 -2.57 23.43 5.32
N VAL A 517 -1.62 22.63 5.81
CA VAL A 517 -0.33 23.08 6.34
C VAL A 517 0.79 22.42 5.57
N GLY A 518 1.55 23.20 4.81
CA GLY A 518 2.49 22.65 3.84
C GLY A 518 1.75 21.85 2.78
N ASN A 519 2.02 20.56 2.74
CA ASN A 519 1.37 19.62 1.81
C ASN A 519 0.39 18.66 2.52
N ASN A 520 0.20 18.84 3.82
CA ASN A 520 -0.70 18.02 4.61
C ASN A 520 -2.06 18.70 4.77
N THR A 521 -3.11 17.97 4.45
CA THR A 521 -4.50 18.39 4.60
C THR A 521 -5.14 17.56 5.71
N VAL A 522 -5.73 18.24 6.68
CA VAL A 522 -6.40 17.61 7.83
C VAL A 522 -7.80 18.20 8.03
N GLU A 523 -8.66 17.44 8.71
CA GLU A 523 -9.98 17.92 9.13
C GLU A 523 -9.84 19.15 10.02
N VAL A 524 -10.60 20.21 9.75
CA VAL A 524 -10.80 21.37 10.60
C VAL A 524 -12.22 21.32 11.16
N LEU A 525 -12.38 21.57 12.46
CA LEU A 525 -13.68 21.52 13.08
C LEU A 525 -14.60 22.61 12.49
N ALA A 526 -15.69 22.21 11.88
CA ALA A 526 -16.64 23.13 11.23
C ALA A 526 -17.23 24.16 12.22
N ASP A 527 -17.37 23.79 13.49
CA ASP A 527 -17.84 24.63 14.58
C ASP A 527 -16.93 25.87 14.85
N ALA A 528 -15.72 25.87 14.28
CA ALA A 528 -14.77 26.97 14.43
C ALA A 528 -14.94 28.07 13.37
N LEU A 529 -15.77 27.85 12.35
CA LEU A 529 -16.00 28.77 11.25
C LEU A 529 -17.22 29.66 11.50
N GLU A 530 -17.19 30.85 10.96
CA GLU A 530 -18.37 31.67 10.77
C GLU A 530 -19.07 31.27 9.48
N TRP A 531 -20.36 30.90 9.59
CA TRP A 531 -21.14 30.36 8.49
C TRP A 531 -22.20 31.33 8.01
N GLU A 532 -22.34 31.49 6.70
CA GLU A 532 -23.35 32.32 6.06
C GLU A 532 -23.99 31.60 4.87
N SER A 533 -25.33 31.57 4.82
CA SER A 533 -26.08 31.23 3.61
C SER A 533 -26.41 32.51 2.86
N LEU A 534 -26.09 32.59 1.58
CA LEU A 534 -26.38 33.77 0.76
C LEU A 534 -27.89 33.93 0.48
N ASP A 535 -28.69 32.89 0.63
CA ASP A 535 -30.16 32.94 0.62
C ASP A 535 -30.75 31.96 1.63
N PRO A 536 -31.00 32.38 2.88
CA PRO A 536 -31.57 31.52 3.91
C PRO A 536 -33.01 31.04 3.62
N SER A 537 -33.68 31.59 2.62
CA SER A 537 -35.00 31.10 2.17
C SER A 537 -34.90 29.80 1.38
N ILE A 538 -33.72 29.47 0.83
CA ILE A 538 -33.45 28.22 0.07
C ILE A 538 -32.83 27.19 1.00
N ALA A 539 -31.75 27.54 1.71
CA ALA A 539 -31.13 26.69 2.71
C ALA A 539 -30.56 27.54 3.87
N THR A 540 -30.61 27.01 5.06
CA THR A 540 -29.99 27.60 6.26
C THR A 540 -28.73 26.85 6.63
N VAL A 541 -27.83 27.51 7.34
CA VAL A 541 -26.66 26.90 7.98
C VAL A 541 -26.59 27.32 9.44
N ASN A 542 -26.25 26.39 10.34
CA ASN A 542 -26.07 26.69 11.74
C ASN A 542 -24.58 26.91 12.10
N GLU A 543 -24.30 27.30 13.36
CA GLU A 543 -22.94 27.53 13.88
C GLU A 543 -22.03 26.29 13.79
N LYS A 544 -22.60 25.09 13.62
CA LYS A 544 -21.84 23.85 13.48
C LYS A 544 -21.53 23.46 12.03
N GLY A 545 -21.91 24.33 11.09
CA GLY A 545 -21.77 24.06 9.67
C GLY A 545 -22.76 22.99 9.14
N GLU A 546 -23.91 22.79 9.83
CA GLU A 546 -24.97 21.92 9.35
C GLU A 546 -25.92 22.72 8.45
N VAL A 547 -25.96 22.34 7.19
CA VAL A 547 -26.81 22.93 6.16
C VAL A 547 -28.11 22.17 6.07
N THR A 548 -29.24 22.89 6.12
CA THR A 548 -30.59 22.31 6.03
C THR A 548 -31.34 22.98 4.89
N GLY A 549 -31.92 22.19 3.98
CA GLY A 549 -32.76 22.67 2.90
C GLY A 549 -34.10 23.20 3.39
N VAL A 550 -34.54 24.33 2.84
CA VAL A 550 -35.81 24.96 3.20
C VAL A 550 -36.78 24.93 2.04
N LYS A 551 -36.33 25.24 0.82
CA LYS A 551 -37.14 25.33 -0.38
C LYS A 551 -36.31 24.99 -1.60
N ASN A 552 -36.98 24.39 -2.61
CA ASN A 552 -36.33 24.06 -3.89
C ASN A 552 -35.56 25.24 -4.46
N GLY A 553 -34.30 25.01 -4.82
CA GLY A 553 -33.42 26.01 -5.39
C GLY A 553 -31.95 25.69 -5.19
N ARG A 554 -31.12 26.65 -5.56
CA ARG A 554 -29.67 26.58 -5.44
C ARG A 554 -29.18 27.81 -4.69
N VAL A 555 -28.32 27.59 -3.70
CA VAL A 555 -27.73 28.65 -2.91
C VAL A 555 -26.27 28.34 -2.63
N ILE A 556 -25.47 29.34 -2.32
CA ILE A 556 -24.08 29.21 -1.87
C ILE A 556 -24.06 29.39 -0.35
N VAL A 557 -23.41 28.49 0.34
CA VAL A 557 -23.07 28.60 1.76
C VAL A 557 -21.57 28.85 1.88
N VAL A 558 -21.20 29.87 2.63
CA VAL A 558 -19.82 30.31 2.82
C VAL A 558 -19.40 30.03 4.25
N GLY A 559 -18.21 29.44 4.41
CA GLY A 559 -17.54 29.28 5.71
C GLY A 559 -16.30 30.16 5.78
N THR A 560 -16.10 30.89 6.88
CA THR A 560 -14.99 31.81 7.06
C THR A 560 -14.23 31.49 8.35
N LEU A 561 -12.91 31.40 8.28
CA LEU A 561 -11.99 31.25 9.42
C LEU A 561 -10.87 32.29 9.33
N GLY A 562 -10.97 33.36 10.12
CA GLY A 562 -10.03 34.46 10.07
C GLY A 562 -10.03 35.17 8.72
N GLU A 563 -8.91 35.11 7.99
CA GLU A 563 -8.76 35.71 6.65
C GLU A 563 -9.11 34.78 5.48
N PHE A 564 -9.39 33.51 5.78
CA PHE A 564 -9.67 32.49 4.77
C PHE A 564 -11.16 32.18 4.70
N SER A 565 -11.68 32.04 3.51
CA SER A 565 -13.05 31.59 3.27
C SER A 565 -13.12 30.63 2.10
N ASP A 566 -14.08 29.73 2.17
CA ASP A 566 -14.43 28.84 1.07
C ASP A 566 -15.95 28.61 1.08
N SER A 567 -16.49 28.04 0.00
CA SER A 567 -17.93 27.93 -0.18
C SER A 567 -18.34 26.60 -0.81
N ILE A 568 -19.57 26.19 -0.52
CA ILE A 568 -20.22 25.03 -1.12
C ILE A 568 -21.51 25.43 -1.80
N ILE A 569 -21.77 24.87 -2.96
CA ILE A 569 -23.06 24.98 -3.65
C ILE A 569 -24.02 24.00 -2.99
N VAL A 570 -25.17 24.49 -2.55
CA VAL A 570 -26.23 23.70 -1.96
C VAL A 570 -27.40 23.66 -2.93
N ASP A 571 -27.69 22.49 -3.47
CA ASP A 571 -28.89 22.19 -4.21
C ASP A 571 -29.94 21.66 -3.24
N VAL A 572 -31.11 22.24 -3.25
CA VAL A 572 -32.24 21.79 -2.43
C VAL A 572 -33.32 21.25 -3.35
N GLU A 573 -33.65 20.01 -3.18
CA GLU A 573 -34.77 19.35 -3.88
C GLU A 573 -35.69 18.72 -2.84
N VAL A 574 -36.84 19.31 -2.65
CA VAL A 574 -37.89 18.84 -1.75
C VAL A 574 -38.89 18.03 -2.55
N ALA A 575 -39.18 16.82 -2.14
CA ALA A 575 -40.13 15.95 -2.81
C ALA A 575 -41.54 16.50 -2.73
N GLU A 576 -42.27 16.49 -3.85
CA GLU A 576 -43.68 16.98 -3.93
C GLU A 576 -44.68 16.01 -3.27
N ALA A 577 -44.27 14.76 -3.07
CA ALA A 577 -45.09 13.72 -2.44
C ALA A 577 -44.19 12.63 -1.82
N ASN A 578 -44.71 11.89 -0.84
CA ASN A 578 -43.98 10.79 -0.19
C ASN A 578 -43.61 9.64 -1.14
N GLN A 579 -44.28 9.56 -2.30
CA GLN A 579 -43.94 8.64 -3.39
C GLN A 579 -44.08 9.37 -4.72
N ILE A 580 -43.07 9.25 -5.56
CA ILE A 580 -43.04 9.83 -6.91
C ILE A 580 -42.69 8.72 -7.89
N VAL A 581 -43.42 8.63 -9.00
CA VAL A 581 -43.03 7.78 -10.12
C VAL A 581 -41.92 8.51 -10.87
N TRP A 582 -40.70 8.08 -10.67
CA TRP A 582 -39.52 8.69 -11.33
C TRP A 582 -39.53 8.44 -12.83
N ASP A 583 -39.91 7.22 -13.25
CA ASP A 583 -40.05 6.87 -14.67
C ASP A 583 -41.15 5.81 -14.86
N ASP A 584 -42.08 6.08 -15.74
CA ASP A 584 -43.18 5.17 -16.08
C ASP A 584 -42.92 4.36 -17.36
N PHE A 585 -41.72 4.38 -17.88
CA PHE A 585 -41.24 3.75 -19.13
C PHE A 585 -41.95 4.22 -20.42
N ARG A 586 -42.90 5.20 -20.35
CA ARG A 586 -43.66 5.67 -21.51
C ARG A 586 -42.78 6.39 -22.52
N ASN A 587 -41.74 7.06 -22.09
CA ASN A 587 -40.71 7.57 -22.99
C ASN A 587 -39.76 6.44 -23.39
N ALA A 588 -40.25 5.46 -24.17
CA ALA A 588 -39.48 4.28 -24.55
C ALA A 588 -38.18 4.61 -25.27
N ALA A 589 -38.08 5.77 -25.92
CA ALA A 589 -36.87 6.21 -26.60
C ALA A 589 -35.72 6.64 -25.65
N SER A 590 -36.05 6.91 -24.37
CA SER A 590 -35.03 7.21 -23.35
C SER A 590 -34.41 5.96 -22.72
N TRP A 591 -34.88 4.77 -23.11
CA TRP A 591 -34.40 3.49 -22.60
C TRP A 591 -33.65 2.70 -23.68
N GLU A 592 -32.46 2.24 -23.38
CA GLU A 592 -31.78 1.24 -24.17
C GLU A 592 -32.28 -0.15 -23.77
N VAL A 593 -32.83 -0.89 -24.73
CA VAL A 593 -33.39 -2.23 -24.51
C VAL A 593 -32.51 -3.26 -25.20
N THR A 594 -31.88 -4.12 -24.43
CA THR A 594 -30.99 -5.18 -24.93
C THR A 594 -31.36 -6.55 -24.41
N GLY A 595 -30.95 -7.59 -25.10
CA GLY A 595 -31.17 -8.97 -24.69
C GLY A 595 -30.21 -9.97 -25.33
N SER A 596 -29.99 -11.07 -24.64
CA SER A 596 -29.19 -12.19 -25.11
C SER A 596 -29.95 -13.50 -24.89
N PRO A 597 -29.99 -14.41 -25.87
CA PRO A 597 -29.50 -14.25 -27.23
C PRO A 597 -30.29 -13.21 -28.04
N THR A 598 -29.75 -12.73 -29.14
CA THR A 598 -30.42 -11.71 -30.00
C THR A 598 -31.81 -12.13 -30.46
N SER A 599 -32.08 -13.45 -30.53
CA SER A 599 -33.41 -14.00 -30.82
C SER A 599 -34.47 -13.66 -29.77
N PHE A 600 -34.11 -13.17 -28.59
CA PHE A 600 -35.06 -12.69 -27.60
C PHE A 600 -35.80 -11.44 -28.09
N ASN A 601 -35.17 -10.63 -28.91
CA ASN A 601 -35.72 -9.41 -29.56
C ASN A 601 -36.57 -8.58 -28.62
N PRO A 602 -36.04 -8.10 -27.48
CA PRO A 602 -36.84 -7.38 -26.49
C PRO A 602 -37.25 -6.00 -27.03
N SER A 603 -38.47 -5.56 -26.67
CA SER A 603 -39.01 -4.24 -27.05
C SER A 603 -40.04 -3.74 -26.04
N LEU A 604 -40.00 -2.42 -25.77
CA LEU A 604 -41.06 -1.77 -24.97
C LEU A 604 -42.29 -1.49 -25.82
N SER A 605 -43.43 -1.85 -25.29
CA SER A 605 -44.77 -1.54 -25.86
C SER A 605 -45.51 -0.57 -24.96
N VAL A 606 -45.73 0.63 -25.46
CA VAL A 606 -46.43 1.70 -24.73
C VAL A 606 -47.91 1.67 -25.12
N PRO A 607 -48.81 1.36 -24.18
CA PRO A 607 -50.24 1.33 -24.46
C PRO A 607 -50.80 2.75 -24.71
N GLN A 608 -51.89 2.84 -25.51
CA GLN A 608 -52.57 4.12 -25.74
C GLN A 608 -53.30 4.64 -24.49
N ASP A 609 -53.77 3.72 -23.66
CA ASP A 609 -54.39 4.07 -22.38
C ASP A 609 -53.28 4.49 -21.40
N ALA A 610 -53.36 5.73 -20.94
CA ALA A 610 -52.37 6.32 -20.04
C ALA A 610 -52.38 5.63 -18.66
N SER A 611 -53.45 4.95 -18.27
CA SER A 611 -53.51 4.22 -16.99
C SER A 611 -52.93 2.80 -17.06
N ALA A 612 -52.74 2.26 -18.26
CA ALA A 612 -52.16 0.93 -18.43
C ALA A 612 -50.63 0.97 -18.38
N PRO A 613 -49.97 0.05 -17.65
CA PRO A 613 -48.53 0.01 -17.56
C PRO A 613 -47.85 -0.38 -18.87
N VAL A 614 -46.62 0.08 -19.07
CA VAL A 614 -45.77 -0.31 -20.20
C VAL A 614 -45.36 -1.78 -20.07
N THR A 615 -45.18 -2.44 -21.22
CA THR A 615 -44.83 -3.86 -21.27
C THR A 615 -43.53 -4.06 -22.05
N LEU A 616 -42.59 -4.74 -21.44
CA LEU A 616 -41.38 -5.26 -22.13
C LEU A 616 -41.77 -6.63 -22.71
N ASN A 617 -41.85 -6.71 -24.05
CA ASN A 617 -42.12 -7.95 -24.76
C ASN A 617 -40.82 -8.60 -25.25
N PHE A 618 -40.78 -9.93 -25.21
CA PHE A 618 -39.63 -10.67 -25.72
C PHE A 618 -40.00 -12.09 -26.11
N THR A 619 -39.12 -12.77 -26.87
CA THR A 619 -39.31 -14.16 -27.25
C THR A 619 -38.33 -15.05 -26.50
N TYR A 620 -38.83 -15.87 -25.55
CA TYR A 620 -37.96 -16.80 -24.82
C TYR A 620 -37.71 -18.07 -25.60
N GLY A 621 -36.47 -18.55 -25.63
CA GLY A 621 -36.07 -19.75 -26.36
C GLY A 621 -34.70 -20.30 -25.93
N SER A 622 -34.13 -21.15 -26.77
CA SER A 622 -32.81 -21.72 -26.54
C SER A 622 -31.70 -20.66 -26.66
N GLY A 623 -30.61 -20.85 -25.95
CA GLY A 623 -29.43 -19.98 -26.00
C GLY A 623 -28.59 -20.03 -24.73
N ARG A 624 -27.38 -19.51 -24.81
CA ARG A 624 -26.46 -19.31 -23.66
C ARG A 624 -26.50 -17.86 -23.21
N ASN A 625 -26.11 -17.59 -21.95
CA ASN A 625 -26.02 -16.26 -21.36
C ASN A 625 -27.31 -15.44 -21.55
N LYS A 626 -28.42 -15.99 -21.12
CA LYS A 626 -29.75 -15.40 -21.28
C LYS A 626 -29.95 -14.21 -20.35
N PHE A 627 -30.30 -13.05 -20.91
CA PHE A 627 -30.72 -11.89 -20.14
C PHE A 627 -31.58 -10.92 -20.98
N LEU A 628 -32.30 -10.08 -20.26
CA LEU A 628 -32.92 -8.85 -20.78
C LEU A 628 -32.39 -7.70 -19.94
N GLN A 629 -32.16 -6.55 -20.54
CA GLN A 629 -31.67 -5.37 -19.83
C GLN A 629 -32.34 -4.10 -20.36
N LEU A 630 -32.82 -3.30 -19.44
CA LEU A 630 -33.30 -1.94 -19.66
C LEU A 630 -32.27 -1.01 -19.02
N SER A 631 -31.62 -0.16 -19.80
CA SER A 631 -30.61 0.77 -19.31
C SER A 631 -31.07 2.21 -19.52
N LYS A 632 -30.88 3.03 -18.50
CA LYS A 632 -31.10 4.46 -18.51
C LYS A 632 -30.16 5.11 -17.51
N ASP A 633 -29.11 5.76 -18.02
CA ASP A 633 -28.15 6.49 -17.19
C ASP A 633 -28.75 7.86 -16.84
N SER A 634 -29.36 7.97 -15.65
CA SER A 634 -30.03 9.20 -15.23
C SER A 634 -30.07 9.32 -13.72
N LEU A 635 -30.04 10.55 -13.21
CA LEU A 635 -30.15 10.81 -11.77
C LEU A 635 -31.56 10.55 -11.28
N LEU A 636 -31.66 9.96 -10.10
CA LEU A 636 -32.88 9.91 -9.31
C LEU A 636 -33.18 11.32 -8.77
N TYR A 637 -34.45 11.61 -8.49
CA TYR A 637 -34.85 12.90 -7.98
C TYR A 637 -34.69 12.98 -6.46
N SER A 638 -34.18 14.12 -5.97
CA SER A 638 -34.08 14.40 -4.53
C SER A 638 -33.32 13.31 -3.72
N LEU A 639 -33.76 13.03 -2.50
CA LEU A 639 -33.11 12.11 -1.54
C LEU A 639 -34.08 10.97 -1.16
N PRO A 640 -34.34 10.01 -2.04
CA PRO A 640 -35.26 8.91 -1.71
C PRO A 640 -34.65 7.99 -0.63
N GLU A 641 -35.50 7.56 0.32
CA GLU A 641 -35.14 6.51 1.28
C GLU A 641 -35.23 5.12 0.65
N LYS A 642 -36.15 4.95 -0.32
CA LYS A 642 -36.32 3.68 -1.03
C LYS A 642 -36.56 3.91 -2.51
N VAL A 643 -36.12 2.94 -3.30
CA VAL A 643 -36.44 2.83 -4.72
C VAL A 643 -37.18 1.53 -4.95
N LEU A 644 -38.39 1.61 -5.52
CA LEU A 644 -39.25 0.46 -5.79
C LEU A 644 -39.31 0.22 -7.30
N VAL A 645 -39.17 -1.04 -7.70
CA VAL A 645 -39.36 -1.46 -9.10
C VAL A 645 -40.43 -2.55 -9.12
N PRO A 646 -41.72 -2.17 -9.20
CA PRO A 646 -42.82 -3.11 -9.32
C PRO A 646 -42.84 -3.76 -10.70
N MET A 647 -43.11 -5.06 -10.74
CA MET A 647 -43.15 -5.81 -11.99
C MET A 647 -44.07 -7.04 -11.90
N THR A 648 -44.67 -7.41 -13.02
CA THR A 648 -45.42 -8.67 -13.20
C THR A 648 -44.99 -9.28 -14.52
N SER A 649 -44.80 -10.60 -14.58
CA SER A 649 -44.34 -11.27 -15.80
C SER A 649 -44.93 -12.66 -15.95
N ASN A 650 -45.10 -13.14 -17.18
CA ASN A 650 -45.35 -14.55 -17.44
C ASN A 650 -44.07 -15.41 -17.51
N ALA A 651 -42.89 -14.75 -17.38
CA ALA A 651 -41.60 -15.40 -17.32
C ALA A 651 -41.15 -15.56 -15.87
N VAL A 652 -40.34 -16.59 -15.61
CA VAL A 652 -39.70 -16.82 -14.32
C VAL A 652 -38.24 -16.35 -14.41
N PHE A 653 -37.81 -15.50 -13.49
CA PHE A 653 -36.43 -15.02 -13.45
C PHE A 653 -35.66 -15.65 -12.30
N GLU A 654 -34.49 -16.21 -12.59
CA GLU A 654 -33.50 -16.65 -11.58
C GLU A 654 -33.13 -15.48 -10.71
N LYS A 655 -32.86 -14.33 -11.35
CA LYS A 655 -32.57 -13.09 -10.67
C LYS A 655 -32.91 -11.87 -11.51
N VAL A 656 -33.25 -10.80 -10.81
CA VAL A 656 -33.36 -9.45 -11.35
C VAL A 656 -32.31 -8.60 -10.63
N ILE A 657 -31.52 -7.84 -11.37
CA ILE A 657 -30.43 -7.01 -10.85
C ILE A 657 -30.74 -5.57 -11.19
N VAL A 658 -30.86 -4.72 -10.18
CA VAL A 658 -30.95 -3.27 -10.34
C VAL A 658 -29.58 -2.68 -10.08
N MET A 659 -29.12 -1.81 -10.99
CA MET A 659 -27.81 -1.17 -10.92
C MET A 659 -27.97 0.31 -10.60
N ILE A 660 -27.44 0.73 -9.46
CA ILE A 660 -27.45 2.11 -8.98
C ILE A 660 -26.05 2.49 -8.53
N ARG A 661 -25.66 3.75 -8.72
CA ARG A 661 -24.40 4.31 -8.25
C ARG A 661 -24.66 5.52 -7.35
N ALA A 662 -23.97 5.58 -6.23
CA ALA A 662 -23.96 6.75 -5.36
C ALA A 662 -23.05 7.86 -5.90
N ASN A 663 -23.36 9.12 -5.62
CA ASN A 663 -22.58 10.28 -6.11
C ASN A 663 -21.13 10.28 -5.59
N ASN A 664 -20.92 9.84 -4.36
CA ASN A 664 -19.60 9.77 -3.72
C ASN A 664 -18.81 8.49 -4.05
N SER A 665 -19.28 7.67 -5.00
CA SER A 665 -18.67 6.40 -5.38
C SER A 665 -18.44 6.27 -6.89
N THR A 666 -17.31 5.68 -7.27
CA THR A 666 -17.05 5.25 -8.64
C THR A 666 -17.56 3.82 -8.92
N THR A 667 -17.96 3.09 -7.88
CA THR A 667 -18.43 1.71 -7.96
C THR A 667 -19.94 1.68 -8.15
N THR A 668 -20.41 0.83 -9.06
CA THR A 668 -21.84 0.56 -9.26
C THR A 668 -22.29 -0.58 -8.35
N GLU A 669 -23.30 -0.32 -7.55
CA GLU A 669 -23.96 -1.35 -6.74
C GLU A 669 -24.88 -2.20 -7.60
N GLN A 670 -24.79 -3.53 -7.46
CA GLN A 670 -25.63 -4.54 -8.10
C GLN A 670 -26.57 -5.17 -7.08
N ILE A 671 -27.78 -4.65 -7.01
CA ILE A 671 -28.78 -5.10 -6.06
C ILE A 671 -29.57 -6.25 -6.69
N THR A 672 -29.41 -7.45 -6.14
CA THR A 672 -29.92 -8.69 -6.74
C THR A 672 -31.13 -9.23 -5.99
N PHE A 673 -32.21 -9.45 -6.72
CA PHE A 673 -33.43 -10.11 -6.27
C PHE A 673 -33.49 -11.51 -6.90
N LEU A 674 -33.69 -12.54 -6.09
CA LEU A 674 -33.65 -13.94 -6.51
C LEU A 674 -35.07 -14.54 -6.63
N ASN A 675 -35.22 -15.48 -7.57
CA ASN A 675 -36.44 -16.32 -7.70
C ASN A 675 -37.73 -15.53 -7.91
N VAL A 676 -37.71 -14.59 -8.88
CA VAL A 676 -38.92 -13.81 -9.23
C VAL A 676 -39.88 -14.70 -10.03
N ALA A 677 -41.01 -15.05 -9.41
CA ALA A 677 -41.99 -16.00 -9.93
C ALA A 677 -42.82 -15.40 -11.08
N ALA A 678 -43.37 -16.26 -11.95
CA ALA A 678 -44.28 -15.84 -12.99
C ALA A 678 -45.69 -15.65 -12.46
N ASN A 679 -46.46 -14.70 -13.07
CA ASN A 679 -47.87 -14.41 -12.82
C ASN A 679 -48.15 -13.93 -11.38
N GLU A 680 -47.16 -13.42 -10.69
CA GLU A 680 -47.25 -12.78 -9.41
C GLU A 680 -46.78 -11.33 -9.53
N GLU A 681 -47.32 -10.44 -8.70
CA GLU A 681 -46.83 -9.09 -8.57
C GLU A 681 -45.64 -9.08 -7.63
N HIS A 682 -44.53 -8.55 -8.09
CA HIS A 682 -43.31 -8.36 -7.31
C HIS A 682 -42.99 -6.87 -7.20
N VAL A 683 -42.64 -6.43 -6.01
CA VAL A 683 -42.06 -5.10 -5.78
C VAL A 683 -40.65 -5.29 -5.34
N LEU A 684 -39.67 -4.96 -6.22
CA LEU A 684 -38.25 -5.00 -5.91
C LEU A 684 -37.94 -3.76 -5.10
N GLU A 685 -37.84 -3.90 -3.79
CA GLU A 685 -37.59 -2.81 -2.87
C GLU A 685 -36.10 -2.68 -2.59
N ILE A 686 -35.56 -1.48 -2.74
CA ILE A 686 -34.20 -1.10 -2.45
C ILE A 686 -34.23 -0.07 -1.33
N ASP A 687 -33.76 -0.45 -0.15
CA ASP A 687 -33.54 0.46 0.97
C ASP A 687 -32.20 1.17 0.75
N VAL A 688 -32.24 2.48 0.56
CA VAL A 688 -31.05 3.28 0.22
C VAL A 688 -30.09 3.31 1.39
N LYS A 689 -30.60 3.48 2.61
CA LYS A 689 -29.78 3.53 3.82
C LYS A 689 -29.05 2.21 4.08
N GLU A 690 -29.74 1.08 3.88
CA GLU A 690 -29.13 -0.24 4.03
C GLU A 690 -28.01 -0.49 3.01
N ARG A 691 -28.19 0.00 1.77
CA ARG A 691 -27.29 -0.28 0.65
C ARG A 691 -26.13 0.69 0.52
N PHE A 692 -26.37 1.97 0.77
CA PHE A 692 -25.40 3.04 0.51
C PHE A 692 -24.93 3.78 1.77
N GLY A 693 -25.56 3.54 2.93
CA GLY A 693 -25.27 4.23 4.19
C GLY A 693 -26.11 5.50 4.41
N ASN A 694 -25.77 6.23 5.47
CA ASN A 694 -26.52 7.40 5.92
C ASN A 694 -25.94 8.75 5.50
N ASP A 695 -24.83 8.73 4.75
CA ASP A 695 -24.16 9.96 4.32
C ASP A 695 -24.98 10.66 3.24
N VAL A 696 -25.31 11.92 3.44
CA VAL A 696 -26.03 12.74 2.45
C VAL A 696 -25.25 12.91 1.15
N ALA A 697 -23.94 12.82 1.20
CA ALA A 697 -23.06 12.89 0.03
C ALA A 697 -23.25 11.73 -0.98
N ILE A 698 -24.01 10.68 -0.63
CA ILE A 698 -24.39 9.63 -1.59
C ILE A 698 -25.32 10.15 -2.69
N TYR A 699 -26.07 11.22 -2.43
CA TYR A 699 -27.04 11.80 -3.36
C TYR A 699 -26.41 12.88 -4.26
N PRO A 700 -26.95 13.07 -5.49
CA PRO A 700 -28.04 12.32 -6.09
C PRO A 700 -27.61 10.89 -6.48
N LEU A 701 -28.50 9.93 -6.34
CA LEU A 701 -28.27 8.57 -6.81
C LEU A 701 -28.44 8.50 -8.34
N GLN A 702 -27.59 7.72 -9.01
CA GLN A 702 -27.66 7.49 -10.45
C GLN A 702 -28.21 6.10 -10.72
N PHE A 703 -29.36 6.04 -11.35
CA PHE A 703 -29.94 4.81 -11.85
C PHE A 703 -29.33 4.43 -13.18
N LEU A 704 -28.89 3.18 -13.34
CA LEU A 704 -28.17 2.73 -14.53
C LEU A 704 -28.95 1.69 -15.35
N SER A 705 -29.49 0.65 -14.71
CA SER A 705 -30.23 -0.39 -15.43
C SER A 705 -31.00 -1.35 -14.53
N VAL A 706 -31.96 -2.06 -15.15
CA VAL A 706 -32.57 -3.29 -14.62
C VAL A 706 -32.22 -4.44 -15.56
N LYS A 707 -31.56 -5.47 -15.03
CA LYS A 707 -31.18 -6.67 -15.78
C LYS A 707 -31.92 -7.88 -15.24
N MET A 708 -32.61 -8.61 -16.11
CA MET A 708 -33.47 -9.76 -15.77
C MET A 708 -32.88 -11.01 -16.41
N ILE A 709 -32.72 -12.08 -15.61
CA ILE A 709 -32.14 -13.36 -16.10
C ILE A 709 -33.22 -14.45 -16.03
N PRO A 710 -33.85 -14.79 -17.17
CA PRO A 710 -34.92 -15.77 -17.19
C PRO A 710 -34.38 -17.19 -17.03
N THR A 711 -35.14 -18.03 -16.31
CA THR A 711 -34.79 -19.44 -16.08
C THR A 711 -35.52 -20.40 -17.03
N THR A 712 -35.21 -21.70 -16.91
CA THR A 712 -35.86 -22.79 -17.66
C THR A 712 -37.34 -22.97 -17.32
N GLY A 713 -37.86 -22.38 -16.23
CA GLY A 713 -39.29 -22.33 -15.91
C GLY A 713 -40.10 -21.34 -16.78
N THR A 714 -39.41 -20.48 -17.54
CA THR A 714 -40.08 -19.54 -18.45
C THR A 714 -40.65 -20.26 -19.67
N PRO A 715 -41.95 -20.00 -20.06
CA PRO A 715 -42.55 -20.60 -21.24
C PRO A 715 -41.80 -20.25 -22.52
N ASN A 716 -41.57 -21.21 -23.42
CA ASN A 716 -41.00 -20.92 -24.73
C ASN A 716 -41.98 -20.10 -25.57
N GLY A 717 -41.46 -19.12 -26.33
CA GLY A 717 -42.23 -18.24 -27.20
C GLY A 717 -42.44 -16.85 -26.61
N ALA A 718 -43.56 -16.25 -26.89
CA ALA A 718 -43.89 -14.87 -26.48
C ALA A 718 -44.00 -14.73 -24.97
N CYS A 719 -43.18 -13.88 -24.39
CA CYS A 719 -43.14 -13.51 -23.00
C CYS A 719 -43.24 -12.01 -22.82
N TYR A 720 -43.63 -11.59 -21.63
CA TYR A 720 -43.75 -10.18 -21.29
C TYR A 720 -43.38 -9.91 -19.83
N VAL A 721 -42.98 -8.66 -19.58
CA VAL A 721 -42.85 -8.05 -18.25
C VAL A 721 -43.62 -6.77 -18.23
N THR A 722 -44.58 -6.67 -17.34
CA THR A 722 -45.36 -5.43 -17.11
C THR A 722 -44.59 -4.57 -16.10
N LEU A 723 -44.38 -3.31 -16.45
CA LEU A 723 -43.56 -2.34 -15.73
C LEU A 723 -44.41 -1.09 -15.40
N PRO A 724 -45.01 -1.01 -14.20
CA PRO A 724 -45.80 0.17 -13.79
C PRO A 724 -44.99 1.45 -13.66
N GLY A 725 -43.71 1.34 -13.32
CA GLY A 725 -42.80 2.45 -13.18
C GLY A 725 -41.70 2.15 -12.16
N ILE A 726 -40.73 3.02 -12.08
CA ILE A 726 -39.77 3.09 -11.00
C ILE A 726 -40.24 4.18 -10.04
N ILE A 727 -40.38 3.84 -8.78
CA ILE A 727 -41.01 4.70 -7.77
C ILE A 727 -39.96 5.04 -6.71
N GLU A 728 -39.83 6.31 -6.45
CA GLU A 728 -39.06 6.85 -5.33
C GLU A 728 -39.96 7.03 -4.11
N VAL A 729 -39.46 6.64 -2.93
CA VAL A 729 -40.16 6.80 -1.66
C VAL A 729 -39.32 7.71 -0.78
N PHE A 730 -39.90 8.76 -0.28
CA PHE A 730 -39.26 9.77 0.55
C PHE A 730 -39.74 9.67 2.00
N ALA A 731 -38.91 10.18 2.93
CA ALA A 731 -39.28 10.26 4.35
C ALA A 731 -40.54 11.13 4.56
N GLU A 732 -41.33 10.80 5.57
CA GLU A 732 -42.44 11.65 5.96
C GLU A 732 -41.94 13.01 6.42
N GLY A 733 -42.47 14.09 5.84
CA GLY A 733 -42.06 15.48 6.13
C GLY A 733 -41.05 16.08 5.20
N THR A 734 -40.50 15.31 4.22
CA THR A 734 -39.63 15.87 3.15
C THR A 734 -40.44 16.51 2.01
N THR A 735 -41.74 16.41 2.05
CA THR A 735 -42.62 16.96 1.00
C THR A 735 -42.86 18.46 1.25
N ASP A 736 -42.78 19.24 0.18
CA ASP A 736 -43.14 20.68 0.20
C ASP A 736 -44.63 20.86 0.48
N VAL A 737 -45.00 20.87 1.76
CA VAL A 737 -46.32 21.25 2.23
C VAL A 737 -46.24 22.65 2.77
N ASP A 738 -45.90 23.63 1.93
CA ASP A 738 -46.07 25.01 2.28
C ASP A 738 -47.56 25.35 2.35
N ASN A 739 -48.03 25.57 3.59
CA ASN A 739 -49.16 26.41 3.94
C ASN A 739 -50.45 26.23 3.13
N ILE A 740 -51.03 25.06 3.18
CA ILE A 740 -52.50 25.04 3.17
C ILE A 740 -52.95 25.40 4.56
N THR A 741 -53.14 26.70 4.80
CA THR A 741 -53.95 27.17 5.94
C THR A 741 -55.20 26.31 6.03
N SER A 742 -55.34 25.65 7.15
CA SER A 742 -56.41 24.75 7.56
C SER A 742 -57.79 25.12 7.01
N SER A 743 -58.20 24.46 5.96
CA SER A 743 -59.57 24.05 5.77
C SER A 743 -59.54 22.53 5.60
N GLN A 744 -60.18 21.83 6.51
CA GLN A 744 -60.26 20.37 6.53
C GLN A 744 -60.74 19.82 5.19
N SER A 745 -59.83 19.43 4.31
CA SER A 745 -60.08 18.54 3.20
C SER A 745 -59.12 17.37 3.30
N THR A 746 -59.61 16.23 3.74
CA THR A 746 -58.89 14.96 3.73
C THR A 746 -58.55 14.60 2.28
N THR A 747 -57.33 14.81 1.89
CA THR A 747 -56.76 14.34 0.61
C THR A 747 -56.09 13.00 0.89
N LEU A 748 -56.57 11.95 0.25
CA LEU A 748 -56.00 10.61 0.33
C LEU A 748 -55.26 10.30 -0.96
N LYS A 749 -54.00 9.90 -0.87
CA LYS A 749 -53.24 9.37 -1.98
C LYS A 749 -53.18 7.85 -1.81
N TYR A 750 -53.56 7.08 -2.81
CA TYR A 750 -53.54 5.61 -2.76
C TYR A 750 -53.22 5.02 -4.14
N ILE A 751 -52.60 3.84 -4.11
CA ILE A 751 -52.38 3.06 -5.33
C ILE A 751 -53.48 2.02 -5.47
N LYS A 752 -54.09 1.95 -6.62
CA LYS A 752 -55.09 0.93 -6.96
C LYS A 752 -54.79 0.42 -8.37
N ASN A 753 -54.64 -0.90 -8.49
CA ASN A 753 -54.28 -1.59 -9.73
C ASN A 753 -53.02 -1.01 -10.40
N GLY A 754 -51.97 -0.69 -9.62
CA GLY A 754 -50.70 -0.17 -10.11
C GLY A 754 -50.71 1.30 -10.54
N SER A 755 -51.79 2.04 -10.32
CA SER A 755 -51.90 3.48 -10.65
C SER A 755 -52.10 4.31 -9.40
N LEU A 756 -51.39 5.42 -9.27
CA LEU A 756 -51.52 6.38 -8.17
C LEU A 756 -52.72 7.26 -8.38
N TYR A 757 -53.56 7.41 -7.34
CA TYR A 757 -54.70 8.29 -7.31
C TYR A 757 -54.63 9.26 -6.16
N ILE A 758 -55.08 10.49 -6.43
CA ILE A 758 -55.24 11.55 -5.44
C ILE A 758 -56.76 11.73 -5.22
N GLN A 759 -57.27 11.37 -4.05
CA GLN A 759 -58.68 11.53 -3.69
C GLN A 759 -58.81 12.72 -2.75
N THR A 760 -59.57 13.71 -3.17
CA THR A 760 -60.08 14.78 -2.31
C THR A 760 -61.46 14.36 -1.77
N SER A 761 -62.02 15.11 -0.86
CA SER A 761 -63.34 14.83 -0.28
C SER A 761 -64.43 14.53 -1.31
N ASN A 762 -64.35 15.04 -2.52
CA ASN A 762 -65.40 14.92 -3.54
C ASN A 762 -64.92 14.46 -4.92
N LYS A 763 -63.63 14.29 -5.14
CA LYS A 763 -63.04 13.97 -6.47
C LYS A 763 -61.82 13.10 -6.34
N THR A 764 -61.60 12.25 -7.33
CA THR A 764 -60.39 11.46 -7.48
C THR A 764 -59.67 11.92 -8.75
N TYR A 765 -58.38 12.11 -8.67
CA TYR A 765 -57.50 12.51 -9.77
C TYR A 765 -56.42 11.44 -10.00
N ASP A 766 -56.00 11.26 -11.23
CA ASP A 766 -54.82 10.48 -11.57
C ASP A 766 -53.52 11.29 -11.40
N VAL A 767 -52.41 10.67 -11.70
CA VAL A 767 -51.07 11.31 -11.59
C VAL A 767 -50.90 12.51 -12.53
N LEU A 768 -51.71 12.65 -13.55
CA LEU A 768 -51.67 13.75 -14.49
C LEU A 768 -52.62 14.90 -14.09
N GLY A 769 -53.27 14.79 -12.92
CA GLY A 769 -54.25 15.75 -12.44
C GLY A 769 -55.59 15.67 -13.16
N GLN A 770 -55.88 14.60 -13.91
CA GLN A 770 -57.15 14.40 -14.59
C GLN A 770 -58.17 13.78 -13.62
N GLN A 771 -59.36 14.33 -13.56
CA GLN A 771 -60.45 13.81 -12.72
C GLN A 771 -60.89 12.46 -13.24
N VAL A 772 -60.79 11.41 -12.38
CA VAL A 772 -61.24 10.07 -12.67
C VAL A 772 -62.70 9.93 -12.13
N THR A 773 -63.62 9.69 -12.98
CA THR A 773 -65.01 9.33 -12.59
C THR A 773 -65.05 7.86 -12.18
N LYS A 774 -65.63 7.56 -11.00
CA LYS A 774 -65.78 6.20 -10.46
C LYS A 774 -66.45 5.27 -11.44
#